data_4d64ef9adc5ca2be91870926fdd30b29
#
_entry.id   4d64ef9adc5ca2be91870926fdd30b29
#
_cell.length_a   1.000
_cell.length_b   1.000
_cell.length_c   1.000
_cell.angle_alpha   90.00
_cell.angle_beta   90.00
_cell.angle_gamma   90.00
#
_symmetry.space_group_name_H-M   'P 1'
#
loop_
_entity.id
_entity.type
_entity.pdbx_description
1 polymer ?
#
loop_
_entity_poly.entity_id
_entity_poly.type
_entity_poly.pdbx_seq_one_letter_code
_entity_poly.pdbx_strand_id
1 'polypeptide(L)'
;MAVSPAVTALCENPNEVFLDVAKLLLTYADNILRSPNEEKYRSIRIGNPTFSTKLLPIKGAVECLFEMGFEEAETHLVFPKSASVEQLRLIRESIAAERDQRLQGGQLVRPTAQAASASASASASASASTVASATAPTPAPASSAAATSIQPVSQPPSQPSSLESSMSFFVTLQSNFQHVMLYENAELQQKARSHIPHQQLSSAAQLKLKEAKDADPECKLGIEDFLVLELLRWFKQDFFSWVDSLPCSRCGGSTQNASSLSPSTDDLRWGAQRVEDHYCQACSLSTRFPRYNNPEKLLETRRGRCGEWANCFTLCCRALGLEARYIWDSTDHVWTEIYSVSQRRWLHCDSCENVCDQPLLYEVGWGKKLAYVLAFSKDQVVDVTWRYSCKHPEVLSRRTSVQEAWLLHTINGLNASRQQSLSPDRMKDLTERLLVELVEFISPKRPKPGELGGRNSGSLAWRLARGETRAAEPGTSTQAAGYVFTPTEREKSDRLLHVCYSATKDQYCRLSDGSEVTQSWDQCAWRTESVFRKVEQDWQMVYIARTEGSSVGRISWKFDFAPVGMKIKSVSIMASSQTFQTGKVCWHLQSDKITTEYSGDGKMQSFSTLSGSSDFIVVAELSGGEGETSWQHSQLFRRSMKETEGPSFEILVHLEDAEQSLCSTKLDP
;
A
#
# COMPACT_ATOMS: atom_id res chain seq x y z
N MET A 1 9.03 -48.60 -4.41
CA MET A 1 8.40 -47.83 -3.32
C MET A 1 8.21 -46.40 -3.87
N ALA A 2 7.05 -45.79 -3.68
CA ALA A 2 6.83 -44.39 -4.12
C ALA A 2 7.79 -43.50 -3.27
N VAL A 3 8.58 -42.69 -3.92
CA VAL A 3 9.49 -41.75 -3.29
C VAL A 3 8.65 -40.70 -2.58
N SER A 4 8.95 -40.43 -1.29
CA SER A 4 8.23 -39.43 -0.49
C SER A 4 8.35 -38.04 -1.16
N PRO A 5 7.24 -37.30 -1.30
CA PRO A 5 7.28 -35.93 -1.84
C PRO A 5 8.21 -34.99 -1.05
N ALA A 6 8.22 -35.11 0.28
CA ALA A 6 9.08 -34.29 1.14
C ALA A 6 10.56 -34.62 0.94
N VAL A 7 10.93 -35.89 0.84
CA VAL A 7 12.30 -36.29 0.54
C VAL A 7 12.72 -35.82 -0.85
N THR A 8 11.82 -35.89 -1.83
CA THR A 8 12.08 -35.36 -3.18
C THR A 8 12.36 -33.87 -3.14
N ALA A 9 11.55 -33.09 -2.43
CA ALA A 9 11.75 -31.65 -2.24
C ALA A 9 13.06 -31.33 -1.50
N LEU A 10 13.41 -32.12 -0.50
CA LEU A 10 14.68 -32.01 0.21
C LEU A 10 15.88 -32.24 -0.71
N CYS A 11 15.74 -33.17 -1.66
CA CYS A 11 16.79 -33.51 -2.64
C CYS A 11 17.07 -32.39 -3.65
N GLU A 12 16.19 -31.43 -3.82
CA GLU A 12 16.41 -30.28 -4.70
C GLU A 12 17.41 -29.25 -4.15
N ASN A 13 17.77 -29.33 -2.86
CA ASN A 13 18.73 -28.43 -2.24
C ASN A 13 20.18 -28.74 -2.67
N PRO A 14 21.10 -27.74 -2.66
CA PRO A 14 22.52 -27.94 -2.90
C PRO A 14 23.11 -29.02 -1.97
N ASN A 15 24.11 -29.72 -2.48
CA ASN A 15 24.65 -30.92 -1.82
C ASN A 15 25.11 -30.69 -0.37
N GLU A 16 25.81 -29.58 -0.10
CA GLU A 16 26.26 -29.23 1.26
C GLU A 16 25.08 -28.96 2.20
N VAL A 17 24.07 -28.22 1.73
CA VAL A 17 22.85 -27.90 2.48
C VAL A 17 22.07 -29.17 2.78
N PHE A 18 21.87 -30.03 1.78
CA PHE A 18 21.22 -31.32 1.96
C PHE A 18 21.92 -32.18 3.01
N LEU A 19 23.24 -32.30 2.96
CA LEU A 19 24.01 -33.13 3.88
C LEU A 19 23.92 -32.63 5.33
N ASP A 20 23.96 -31.33 5.55
CA ASP A 20 23.81 -30.70 6.87
C ASP A 20 22.42 -30.97 7.47
N VAL A 21 21.38 -30.79 6.63
CA VAL A 21 19.99 -31.00 7.05
C VAL A 21 19.69 -32.48 7.27
N ALA A 22 20.12 -33.35 6.35
CA ALA A 22 19.95 -34.79 6.49
C ALA A 22 20.54 -35.29 7.81
N LYS A 23 21.70 -34.77 8.22
CA LYS A 23 22.32 -35.13 9.51
C LYS A 23 21.42 -34.81 10.70
N LEU A 24 20.76 -33.66 10.69
CA LEU A 24 19.85 -33.22 11.75
C LEU A 24 18.57 -34.07 11.77
N LEU A 25 17.93 -34.27 10.61
CA LEU A 25 16.72 -35.07 10.48
C LEU A 25 16.96 -36.53 10.94
N LEU A 26 18.07 -37.11 10.50
CA LEU A 26 18.46 -38.45 10.92
C LEU A 26 18.73 -38.52 12.44
N THR A 27 19.33 -37.48 13.03
CA THR A 27 19.54 -37.41 14.48
C THR A 27 18.23 -37.43 15.25
N TYR A 28 17.23 -36.66 14.83
CA TYR A 28 15.91 -36.65 15.48
C TYR A 28 15.23 -38.01 15.35
N ALA A 29 15.21 -38.59 14.15
CA ALA A 29 14.61 -39.90 13.92
C ALA A 29 15.32 -41.00 14.72
N ASP A 30 16.65 -41.04 14.70
CA ASP A 30 17.45 -42.05 15.41
C ASP A 30 17.29 -41.98 16.94
N ASN A 31 17.13 -40.78 17.51
CA ASN A 31 16.88 -40.62 18.94
C ASN A 31 15.54 -41.22 19.35
N ILE A 32 14.48 -41.03 18.56
CA ILE A 32 13.17 -41.65 18.81
C ILE A 32 13.24 -43.19 18.64
N LEU A 33 13.91 -43.66 17.59
CA LEU A 33 14.03 -45.09 17.32
C LEU A 33 14.82 -45.85 18.40
N ARG A 34 15.86 -45.19 18.98
CA ARG A 34 16.67 -45.79 20.08
C ARG A 34 15.95 -45.77 21.42
N SER A 35 15.19 -44.72 21.69
CA SER A 35 14.57 -44.47 22.98
C SER A 35 13.13 -43.97 22.81
N PRO A 36 12.20 -44.82 22.35
CA PRO A 36 10.85 -44.43 21.94
C PRO A 36 9.98 -43.89 23.10
N ASN A 37 10.32 -44.20 24.34
CA ASN A 37 9.58 -43.78 25.54
C ASN A 37 10.14 -42.49 26.18
N GLU A 38 11.26 -41.97 25.70
CA GLU A 38 11.87 -40.74 26.22
C GLU A 38 11.19 -39.51 25.63
N GLU A 39 10.41 -38.80 26.44
CA GLU A 39 9.62 -37.63 26.01
C GLU A 39 10.49 -36.47 25.46
N LYS A 40 11.72 -36.31 25.99
CA LYS A 40 12.66 -35.27 25.51
C LYS A 40 13.07 -35.44 24.03
N TYR A 41 12.99 -36.63 23.46
CA TYR A 41 13.30 -36.90 22.05
C TYR A 41 12.07 -36.76 21.15
N ARG A 42 10.88 -36.75 21.74
CA ARG A 42 9.60 -36.67 21.03
C ARG A 42 9.14 -35.24 20.86
N SER A 43 9.93 -34.25 21.26
CA SER A 43 9.58 -32.84 21.18
C SER A 43 10.75 -32.01 20.64
N ILE A 44 10.54 -31.27 19.59
CA ILE A 44 11.50 -30.34 18.97
C ILE A 44 10.98 -28.94 19.18
N ARG A 45 11.70 -28.11 19.93
CA ARG A 45 11.30 -26.70 20.14
C ARG A 45 11.49 -25.90 18.86
N ILE A 46 10.41 -25.30 18.32
CA ILE A 46 10.43 -24.55 17.05
C ILE A 46 11.33 -23.31 17.17
N GLY A 47 11.36 -22.65 18.34
CA GLY A 47 12.25 -21.53 18.63
C GLY A 47 13.72 -21.91 18.93
N ASN A 48 14.14 -23.16 18.73
CA ASN A 48 15.54 -23.54 18.85
C ASN A 48 16.35 -22.95 17.68
N PRO A 49 17.47 -22.24 17.93
CA PRO A 49 18.31 -21.68 16.88
C PRO A 49 18.71 -22.68 15.80
N THR A 50 19.02 -23.92 16.16
CA THR A 50 19.37 -24.97 15.19
C THR A 50 18.18 -25.31 14.29
N PHE A 51 16.99 -25.41 14.83
CA PHE A 51 15.78 -25.68 14.07
C PHE A 51 15.45 -24.50 13.14
N SER A 52 15.40 -23.27 13.69
CA SER A 52 15.01 -22.07 12.95
C SER A 52 16.02 -21.64 11.88
N THR A 53 17.33 -21.92 12.06
CA THR A 53 18.36 -21.51 11.10
C THR A 53 18.77 -22.60 10.11
N LYS A 54 18.67 -23.88 10.50
CA LYS A 54 19.18 -24.99 9.71
C LYS A 54 18.12 -25.93 9.12
N LEU A 55 16.91 -25.96 9.67
CA LEU A 55 15.84 -26.81 9.14
C LEU A 55 14.73 -25.99 8.51
N LEU A 56 14.24 -24.99 9.22
CA LEU A 56 13.10 -24.21 8.82
C LEU A 56 13.23 -23.53 7.43
N PRO A 57 14.40 -22.97 7.04
CA PRO A 57 14.54 -22.30 5.73
C PRO A 57 14.81 -23.28 4.58
N ILE A 58 14.93 -24.58 4.83
CA ILE A 58 15.36 -25.55 3.82
C ILE A 58 14.16 -26.31 3.25
N LYS A 59 14.00 -26.25 1.94
CA LYS A 59 12.91 -26.90 1.21
C LYS A 59 12.87 -28.39 1.50
N GLY A 60 11.71 -28.91 1.91
CA GLY A 60 11.50 -30.31 2.21
C GLY A 60 11.94 -30.76 3.61
N ALA A 61 12.66 -29.93 4.38
CA ALA A 61 13.23 -30.37 5.67
C ALA A 61 12.18 -30.58 6.75
N VAL A 62 11.26 -29.63 6.89
CA VAL A 62 10.20 -29.72 7.90
C VAL A 62 9.09 -30.62 7.43
N GLU A 63 8.82 -30.64 6.14
CA GLU A 63 7.89 -31.59 5.51
C GLU A 63 8.32 -33.06 5.78
N CYS A 64 9.63 -33.34 5.77
CA CYS A 64 10.14 -34.63 6.18
C CYS A 64 9.81 -34.97 7.65
N LEU A 65 9.83 -34.01 8.58
CA LEU A 65 9.41 -34.24 9.96
C LEU A 65 7.92 -34.57 10.04
N PHE A 66 7.08 -33.90 9.28
CA PHE A 66 5.65 -34.21 9.21
C PHE A 66 5.40 -35.61 8.64
N GLU A 67 6.05 -35.93 7.53
CA GLU A 67 5.95 -37.27 6.96
C GLU A 67 6.51 -38.34 7.89
N MET A 68 7.47 -38.04 8.77
CA MET A 68 7.91 -38.89 9.85
C MET A 68 6.85 -39.09 10.93
N GLY A 69 5.83 -38.27 11.01
CA GLY A 69 4.74 -38.33 11.98
C GLY A 69 4.83 -37.32 13.12
N PHE A 70 5.65 -36.27 13.00
CA PHE A 70 5.59 -35.15 13.94
C PHE A 70 4.33 -34.32 13.69
N GLU A 71 3.74 -33.83 14.75
CA GLU A 71 2.58 -32.94 14.74
C GLU A 71 2.95 -31.60 15.40
N GLU A 72 2.28 -30.56 14.98
CA GLU A 72 2.50 -29.21 15.52
C GLU A 72 1.81 -29.04 16.88
N ALA A 73 2.53 -28.48 17.86
CA ALA A 73 2.00 -27.95 19.10
C ALA A 73 2.44 -26.49 19.25
N GLU A 74 1.84 -25.74 20.17
CA GLU A 74 2.00 -24.27 20.28
C GLU A 74 3.44 -23.74 20.17
N THR A 75 4.43 -24.47 20.67
CA THR A 75 5.85 -24.05 20.68
C THR A 75 6.82 -25.15 20.24
N HIS A 76 6.32 -26.34 19.92
CA HIS A 76 7.12 -27.52 19.62
C HIS A 76 6.51 -28.31 18.47
N LEU A 77 7.34 -29.01 17.71
CA LEU A 77 6.93 -30.19 16.96
C LEU A 77 6.97 -31.39 17.86
N VAL A 78 5.88 -32.10 18.01
CA VAL A 78 5.75 -33.25 18.92
C VAL A 78 5.51 -34.51 18.10
N PHE A 79 6.24 -35.55 18.40
CA PHE A 79 5.98 -36.88 17.88
C PHE A 79 5.01 -37.61 18.83
N PRO A 80 3.70 -37.66 18.56
CA PRO A 80 2.70 -38.15 19.49
C PRO A 80 2.88 -39.67 19.75
N LYS A 81 2.36 -40.16 20.87
CA LYS A 81 2.45 -41.59 21.20
C LYS A 81 1.66 -42.47 20.21
N SER A 82 0.70 -41.89 19.52
CA SER A 82 -0.11 -42.51 18.46
C SER A 82 0.61 -42.57 17.11
N ALA A 83 1.70 -41.82 16.92
CA ALA A 83 2.39 -41.75 15.63
C ALA A 83 3.09 -43.08 15.28
N SER A 84 3.08 -43.38 13.98
CA SER A 84 3.66 -44.63 13.47
C SER A 84 5.19 -44.58 13.46
N VAL A 85 5.81 -45.39 14.30
CA VAL A 85 7.27 -45.59 14.32
C VAL A 85 7.75 -46.21 13.00
N GLU A 86 6.91 -46.97 12.32
CA GLU A 86 7.23 -47.56 11.02
C GLU A 86 7.33 -46.49 9.91
N GLN A 87 6.41 -45.53 9.92
CA GLN A 87 6.47 -44.38 9.01
C GLN A 87 7.73 -43.54 9.26
N LEU A 88 8.07 -43.27 10.52
CA LEU A 88 9.31 -42.59 10.88
C LEU A 88 10.53 -43.31 10.30
N ARG A 89 10.56 -44.67 10.41
CA ARG A 89 11.65 -45.49 9.88
C ARG A 89 11.77 -45.41 8.37
N LEU A 90 10.66 -45.50 7.65
CA LEU A 90 10.64 -45.43 6.19
C LEU A 90 11.21 -44.10 5.67
N ILE A 91 10.79 -42.96 6.21
CA ILE A 91 11.29 -41.65 5.82
C ILE A 91 12.76 -41.49 6.19
N ARG A 92 13.13 -41.92 7.39
CA ARG A 92 14.53 -41.96 7.86
C ARG A 92 15.43 -42.75 6.90
N GLU A 93 15.01 -43.93 6.47
CA GLU A 93 15.76 -44.76 5.53
C GLU A 93 15.91 -44.14 4.16
N SER A 94 14.85 -43.47 3.67
CA SER A 94 14.88 -42.72 2.39
C SER A 94 15.90 -41.60 2.43
N ILE A 95 15.92 -40.78 3.51
CA ILE A 95 16.90 -39.70 3.69
C ILE A 95 18.33 -40.26 3.82
N ALA A 96 18.51 -41.39 4.54
CA ALA A 96 19.81 -42.01 4.71
C ALA A 96 20.37 -42.56 3.40
N ALA A 97 19.53 -43.21 2.59
CA ALA A 97 19.92 -43.70 1.26
C ALA A 97 20.40 -42.59 0.34
N GLU A 98 19.66 -41.48 0.26
CA GLU A 98 20.04 -40.35 -0.57
C GLU A 98 21.34 -39.68 -0.06
N ARG A 99 21.48 -39.52 1.26
CA ARG A 99 22.74 -39.03 1.87
C ARG A 99 23.94 -39.89 1.48
N ASP A 100 23.79 -41.20 1.57
CA ASP A 100 24.88 -42.14 1.30
C ASP A 100 25.24 -42.16 -0.19
N GLN A 101 24.25 -42.02 -1.07
CA GLN A 101 24.46 -41.86 -2.51
C GLN A 101 25.26 -40.60 -2.83
N ARG A 102 24.94 -39.46 -2.22
CA ARG A 102 25.65 -38.21 -2.42
C ARG A 102 27.08 -38.22 -1.86
N LEU A 103 27.30 -38.89 -0.74
CA LEU A 103 28.64 -39.04 -0.19
C LEU A 103 29.53 -39.95 -1.06
N GLN A 104 28.97 -40.98 -1.68
CA GLN A 104 29.71 -41.87 -2.58
C GLN A 104 30.00 -41.19 -3.93
N GLY A 105 29.07 -40.38 -4.45
CA GLY A 105 29.28 -39.62 -5.68
C GLY A 105 30.36 -38.50 -5.58
N GLY A 106 30.64 -38.01 -4.36
CA GLY A 106 31.69 -37.03 -4.07
C GLY A 106 33.10 -37.59 -4.02
N GLN A 107 33.29 -38.94 -3.99
CA GLN A 107 34.63 -39.57 -3.93
C GLN A 107 35.26 -39.86 -5.29
N LEU A 108 34.59 -39.60 -6.41
CA LEU A 108 35.05 -39.98 -7.75
C LEU A 108 35.66 -38.87 -8.61
N VAL A 109 35.95 -37.66 -8.07
CA VAL A 109 36.70 -36.64 -8.84
C VAL A 109 37.69 -35.92 -7.92
N ARG A 110 38.91 -36.49 -7.82
CA ARG A 110 40.14 -35.69 -7.64
C ARG A 110 41.06 -35.97 -8.83
N PRO A 111 41.25 -35.04 -9.77
CA PRO A 111 42.40 -35.04 -10.65
C PRO A 111 43.50 -34.21 -10.00
N THR A 112 44.65 -34.86 -9.79
CA THR A 112 45.95 -34.20 -9.64
C THR A 112 46.30 -33.43 -10.94
N ALA A 113 46.80 -32.24 -10.74
CA ALA A 113 47.37 -31.41 -11.81
C ALA A 113 48.61 -32.08 -12.43
N GLN A 114 48.67 -32.15 -13.77
CA GLN A 114 49.89 -31.88 -14.53
C GLN A 114 49.57 -31.66 -16.01
N ALA A 115 50.33 -30.74 -16.59
CA ALA A 115 50.24 -30.13 -17.89
C ALA A 115 50.42 -31.08 -19.07
N ALA A 116 49.82 -30.77 -20.22
CA ALA A 116 50.49 -30.41 -21.46
C ALA A 116 49.55 -30.52 -22.67
N SER A 117 49.46 -29.43 -23.35
CA SER A 117 49.46 -29.14 -24.81
C SER A 117 48.84 -30.11 -25.84
N ALA A 118 48.13 -29.47 -26.74
CA ALA A 118 48.13 -29.60 -28.18
C ALA A 118 46.98 -30.32 -28.91
N SER A 119 46.33 -29.50 -29.69
CA SER A 119 45.93 -29.66 -31.10
C SER A 119 44.74 -30.55 -31.50
N ALA A 120 43.77 -29.87 -32.00
CA ALA A 120 43.32 -29.84 -33.39
C ALA A 120 42.36 -30.93 -33.93
N SER A 121 41.36 -30.40 -34.58
CA SER A 121 40.70 -30.88 -35.82
C SER A 121 39.48 -31.81 -35.71
N ALA A 122 38.33 -31.28 -35.95
CA ALA A 122 37.59 -31.21 -37.20
C ALA A 122 36.73 -32.44 -37.60
N SER A 123 35.58 -32.09 -38.10
CA SER A 123 34.73 -32.73 -39.11
C SER A 123 33.48 -33.45 -38.54
N ALA A 124 32.32 -32.90 -38.70
CA ALA A 124 31.45 -32.75 -39.89
C ALA A 124 30.74 -34.04 -40.33
N SER A 125 29.47 -33.90 -40.47
CA SER A 125 28.52 -34.45 -41.46
C SER A 125 27.27 -35.01 -40.78
N ALA A 126 26.11 -34.43 -40.90
CA ALA A 126 25.18 -34.26 -42.02
C ALA A 126 24.44 -35.54 -42.42
N SER A 127 23.14 -35.46 -42.37
CA SER A 127 22.12 -35.88 -43.33
C SER A 127 20.83 -36.21 -42.58
N ALA A 128 19.75 -35.53 -42.68
CA ALA A 128 18.82 -35.21 -43.78
C ALA A 128 17.85 -36.34 -44.13
N SER A 129 16.64 -35.89 -44.24
CA SER A 129 15.53 -36.41 -45.09
C SER A 129 14.40 -37.13 -44.34
N THR A 130 13.16 -36.93 -44.57
CA THR A 130 12.25 -36.12 -45.40
C THR A 130 10.82 -36.60 -45.17
N VAL A 131 9.85 -35.66 -45.14
CA VAL A 131 8.58 -35.61 -45.91
C VAL A 131 7.47 -36.66 -45.58
N ALA A 132 6.25 -36.35 -45.29
CA ALA A 132 5.15 -35.74 -46.02
C ALA A 132 3.87 -35.84 -45.16
N SER A 133 3.14 -34.81 -45.03
CA SER A 133 1.92 -34.39 -45.76
C SER A 133 0.73 -35.34 -45.73
N ALA A 134 -0.38 -34.91 -45.16
CA ALA A 134 -1.62 -34.59 -45.89
C ALA A 134 -2.90 -34.62 -45.05
N THR A 135 -3.62 -33.54 -45.10
CA THR A 135 -5.04 -33.26 -45.32
C THR A 135 -6.12 -33.69 -44.33
N ALA A 136 -6.85 -32.65 -43.93
CA ALA A 136 -8.19 -32.65 -43.38
C ALA A 136 -9.25 -33.11 -44.43
N PRO A 137 -10.52 -33.45 -44.07
CA PRO A 137 -11.52 -32.43 -43.87
C PRO A 137 -12.63 -32.75 -42.83
N THR A 138 -13.31 -31.68 -42.41
CA THR A 138 -14.63 -31.64 -41.76
C THR A 138 -15.76 -32.09 -42.69
N PRO A 139 -16.98 -32.57 -42.21
CA PRO A 139 -17.99 -31.72 -41.61
C PRO A 139 -18.90 -32.37 -40.52
N ALA A 140 -19.63 -31.51 -39.80
CA ALA A 140 -20.80 -31.81 -38.94
C ALA A 140 -22.07 -32.14 -39.78
N PRO A 141 -23.29 -32.49 -39.25
CA PRO A 141 -23.82 -32.22 -37.92
C PRO A 141 -24.79 -33.30 -37.29
N ALA A 142 -25.27 -32.97 -36.07
CA ALA A 142 -26.62 -33.19 -35.52
C ALA A 142 -26.95 -34.40 -34.63
N SER A 143 -27.38 -34.02 -33.46
CA SER A 143 -28.55 -34.34 -32.63
C SER A 143 -28.52 -35.48 -31.60
N SER A 144 -28.74 -34.98 -30.36
CA SER A 144 -29.58 -35.51 -29.26
C SER A 144 -29.29 -36.86 -28.63
N ALA A 145 -28.92 -36.84 -27.36
CA ALA A 145 -29.65 -37.47 -26.26
C ALA A 145 -28.94 -37.23 -24.92
N ALA A 146 -29.74 -36.93 -23.93
CA ALA A 146 -29.33 -36.64 -22.57
C ALA A 146 -28.69 -37.87 -21.88
N ALA A 147 -27.53 -37.66 -21.25
CA ALA A 147 -27.03 -38.52 -20.20
C ALA A 147 -26.40 -37.63 -19.12
N THR A 148 -27.03 -37.63 -17.97
CA THR A 148 -26.62 -36.98 -16.74
C THR A 148 -25.29 -37.56 -16.30
N SER A 149 -24.18 -36.86 -16.55
CA SER A 149 -22.90 -37.16 -15.95
C SER A 149 -22.69 -36.24 -14.77
N ILE A 150 -22.63 -36.82 -13.57
CA ILE A 150 -22.22 -36.20 -12.33
C ILE A 150 -20.78 -35.77 -12.52
N GLN A 151 -20.57 -34.45 -12.63
CA GLN A 151 -19.22 -33.87 -12.53
C GLN A 151 -18.72 -33.98 -11.07
N PRO A 152 -17.47 -34.34 -10.86
CA PRO A 152 -16.91 -34.28 -9.52
C PRO A 152 -16.83 -32.80 -9.09
N VAL A 153 -17.46 -32.51 -7.95
CA VAL A 153 -17.36 -31.22 -7.26
C VAL A 153 -15.88 -30.98 -6.99
N SER A 154 -15.30 -29.99 -7.66
CA SER A 154 -13.98 -29.48 -7.31
C SER A 154 -14.04 -28.95 -5.88
N GLN A 155 -13.38 -29.61 -4.96
CA GLN A 155 -13.17 -29.13 -3.60
C GLN A 155 -12.50 -27.75 -3.69
N PRO A 156 -12.93 -26.76 -2.87
CA PRO A 156 -12.19 -25.52 -2.74
C PRO A 156 -10.76 -25.85 -2.25
N PRO A 157 -9.73 -25.09 -2.67
CA PRO A 157 -8.38 -25.30 -2.20
C PRO A 157 -8.37 -25.30 -0.68
N SER A 158 -7.83 -26.36 -0.08
CA SER A 158 -7.67 -26.50 1.36
C SER A 158 -6.90 -25.29 1.88
N GLN A 159 -7.41 -24.62 2.92
CA GLN A 159 -6.65 -23.57 3.58
C GLN A 159 -5.31 -24.16 4.06
N PRO A 160 -4.19 -23.41 3.90
CA PRO A 160 -2.89 -23.88 4.36
C PRO A 160 -2.96 -24.20 5.85
N SER A 161 -2.21 -25.22 6.30
CA SER A 161 -2.13 -25.55 7.72
C SER A 161 -1.57 -24.35 8.51
N SER A 162 -1.91 -24.24 9.77
CA SER A 162 -1.43 -23.15 10.66
C SER A 162 0.10 -23.08 10.68
N LEU A 163 0.79 -24.19 10.54
CA LEU A 163 2.25 -24.25 10.49
C LEU A 163 2.81 -23.75 9.14
N GLU A 164 2.20 -24.14 8.01
CA GLU A 164 2.62 -23.64 6.69
C GLU A 164 2.47 -22.10 6.62
N SER A 165 1.40 -21.56 7.19
CA SER A 165 1.22 -20.12 7.35
C SER A 165 2.31 -19.49 8.19
N SER A 166 2.63 -20.06 9.35
CA SER A 166 3.67 -19.58 10.26
C SER A 166 5.05 -19.65 9.63
N MET A 167 5.35 -20.72 8.88
CA MET A 167 6.61 -20.88 8.16
C MET A 167 6.75 -19.86 7.03
N SER A 168 5.72 -19.69 6.21
CA SER A 168 5.72 -18.67 5.14
C SER A 168 5.90 -17.28 5.71
N PHE A 169 5.25 -16.99 6.84
CA PHE A 169 5.39 -15.72 7.54
C PHE A 169 6.80 -15.53 8.10
N PHE A 170 7.40 -16.56 8.69
CA PHE A 170 8.78 -16.52 9.16
C PHE A 170 9.79 -16.25 8.05
N VAL A 171 9.64 -16.90 6.89
CA VAL A 171 10.48 -16.65 5.72
C VAL A 171 10.34 -15.18 5.27
N THR A 172 9.14 -14.64 5.29
CA THR A 172 8.89 -13.22 4.97
C THR A 172 9.61 -12.30 5.96
N LEU A 173 9.51 -12.57 7.27
CA LEU A 173 10.21 -11.79 8.31
C LEU A 173 11.73 -11.85 8.10
N GLN A 174 12.27 -13.04 7.95
CA GLN A 174 13.72 -13.27 7.83
C GLN A 174 14.28 -12.66 6.55
N SER A 175 13.59 -12.83 5.41
CA SER A 175 14.05 -12.30 4.12
C SER A 175 14.07 -10.78 4.11
N ASN A 176 13.03 -10.10 4.63
CA ASN A 176 13.02 -8.64 4.74
C ASN A 176 14.09 -8.15 5.74
N PHE A 177 14.25 -8.83 6.88
CA PHE A 177 15.25 -8.46 7.88
C PHE A 177 16.69 -8.64 7.37
N GLN A 178 16.90 -9.59 6.47
CA GLN A 178 18.20 -9.75 5.80
C GLN A 178 18.36 -8.74 4.66
N HIS A 179 17.30 -8.47 3.92
CA HIS A 179 17.31 -7.55 2.78
C HIS A 179 17.77 -6.14 3.18
N VAL A 180 17.29 -5.62 4.31
CA VAL A 180 17.64 -4.25 4.78
C VAL A 180 19.13 -4.05 5.04
N MET A 181 19.91 -5.13 5.18
CA MET A 181 21.36 -5.06 5.31
C MET A 181 22.05 -4.58 4.03
N LEU A 182 21.39 -4.70 2.87
CA LEU A 182 21.92 -4.15 1.61
C LEU A 182 22.05 -2.62 1.70
N TYR A 183 21.17 -1.96 2.43
CA TYR A 183 21.22 -0.51 2.59
C TYR A 183 22.40 -0.02 3.44
N GLU A 184 23.06 -0.91 4.18
CA GLU A 184 24.23 -0.59 5.02
C GLU A 184 25.57 -0.77 4.28
N ASN A 185 25.55 -1.25 3.02
CA ASN A 185 26.73 -1.36 2.20
C ASN A 185 27.28 0.04 1.85
N ALA A 186 28.51 0.33 2.26
CA ALA A 186 29.12 1.66 2.14
C ALA A 186 29.32 2.08 0.66
N GLU A 187 29.69 1.14 -0.22
CA GLU A 187 29.88 1.40 -1.65
C GLU A 187 28.55 1.72 -2.31
N LEU A 188 27.51 0.95 -1.97
CA LEU A 188 26.15 1.17 -2.48
C LEU A 188 25.58 2.51 -1.99
N GLN A 189 25.80 2.87 -0.73
CA GLN A 189 25.44 4.20 -0.22
C GLN A 189 26.19 5.32 -0.94
N GLN A 190 27.46 5.14 -1.25
CA GLN A 190 28.23 6.12 -2.01
C GLN A 190 27.70 6.24 -3.45
N LYS A 191 27.35 5.12 -4.09
CA LYS A 191 26.70 5.12 -5.40
C LYS A 191 25.36 5.86 -5.34
N ALA A 192 24.53 5.62 -4.33
CA ALA A 192 23.27 6.34 -4.15
C ALA A 192 23.50 7.85 -3.95
N ARG A 193 24.47 8.24 -3.11
CA ARG A 193 24.83 9.66 -2.90
C ARG A 193 25.23 10.37 -4.18
N SER A 194 25.89 9.70 -5.11
CA SER A 194 26.30 10.31 -6.39
C SER A 194 25.12 10.68 -7.30
N HIS A 195 23.96 10.08 -7.07
CA HIS A 195 22.72 10.39 -7.79
C HIS A 195 21.87 11.48 -7.13
N ILE A 196 22.02 11.66 -5.80
CA ILE A 196 21.22 12.60 -5.01
C ILE A 196 21.82 14.01 -5.11
N PRO A 197 21.07 15.05 -5.50
CA PRO A 197 21.56 16.43 -5.52
C PRO A 197 21.58 17.00 -4.10
N HIS A 198 22.40 16.39 -3.21
CA HIS A 198 22.40 16.63 -1.77
C HIS A 198 22.55 18.10 -1.39
N GLN A 199 23.42 18.86 -2.07
CA GLN A 199 23.61 20.27 -1.77
C GLN A 199 22.34 21.10 -2.03
N GLN A 200 21.66 20.82 -3.13
CA GLN A 200 20.39 21.49 -3.47
C GLN A 200 19.30 21.17 -2.44
N LEU A 201 19.14 19.87 -2.10
CA LEU A 201 18.13 19.44 -1.13
C LEU A 201 18.40 20.02 0.26
N SER A 202 19.68 20.04 0.68
CA SER A 202 20.07 20.61 1.97
C SER A 202 19.84 22.11 2.03
N SER A 203 20.13 22.86 0.96
CA SER A 203 19.88 24.31 0.91
C SER A 203 18.37 24.62 0.96
N ALA A 204 17.54 23.84 0.22
CA ALA A 204 16.09 23.98 0.28
C ALA A 204 15.53 23.65 1.66
N ALA A 205 16.04 22.60 2.30
CA ALA A 205 15.66 22.22 3.66
C ALA A 205 16.03 23.28 4.69
N GLN A 206 17.21 23.91 4.57
CA GLN A 206 17.65 25.00 5.45
C GLN A 206 16.74 26.23 5.31
N LEU A 207 16.35 26.57 4.09
CA LEU A 207 15.42 27.69 3.85
C LEU A 207 14.08 27.44 4.53
N LYS A 208 13.49 26.27 4.31
CA LYS A 208 12.21 25.88 4.94
C LYS A 208 12.29 25.81 6.46
N LEU A 209 13.40 25.32 7.02
CA LEU A 209 13.61 25.35 8.47
C LEU A 209 13.65 26.78 9.01
N LYS A 210 14.31 27.69 8.30
CA LYS A 210 14.35 29.10 8.67
C LYS A 210 12.94 29.72 8.62
N GLU A 211 12.21 29.52 7.53
CA GLU A 211 10.82 29.99 7.38
C GLU A 211 9.92 29.47 8.50
N ALA A 212 10.03 28.17 8.83
CA ALA A 212 9.26 27.56 9.91
C ALA A 212 9.58 28.16 11.29
N LYS A 213 10.86 28.47 11.58
CA LYS A 213 11.28 29.10 12.83
C LYS A 213 10.93 30.58 12.90
N ASP A 214 10.93 31.26 11.75
CA ASP A 214 10.50 32.66 11.67
C ASP A 214 8.98 32.77 11.90
N ALA A 215 8.20 31.77 11.45
CA ALA A 215 6.76 31.69 11.66
C ALA A 215 6.37 31.21 13.09
N ASP A 216 7.12 30.27 13.63
CA ASP A 216 6.93 29.71 14.98
C ASP A 216 8.30 29.51 15.68
N PRO A 217 8.70 30.43 16.58
CA PRO A 217 9.97 30.31 17.33
C PRO A 217 10.07 29.04 18.19
N GLU A 218 8.94 28.44 18.59
CA GLU A 218 8.88 27.19 19.35
C GLU A 218 8.87 25.92 18.45
N CYS A 219 9.07 26.09 17.14
CA CYS A 219 9.12 25.00 16.17
C CYS A 219 10.19 23.98 16.54
N LYS A 220 9.75 22.75 16.83
CA LYS A 220 10.59 21.61 17.25
C LYS A 220 11.18 20.83 16.08
N LEU A 221 10.89 21.21 14.84
CA LEU A 221 11.38 20.51 13.66
C LEU A 221 12.88 20.78 13.45
N GLY A 222 13.60 19.75 13.04
CA GLY A 222 15.02 19.82 12.70
C GLY A 222 15.28 19.87 11.21
N ILE A 223 16.54 20.09 10.83
CA ILE A 223 16.95 20.11 9.42
C ILE A 223 16.64 18.78 8.70
N GLU A 224 16.75 17.66 9.40
CA GLU A 224 16.49 16.33 8.84
C GLU A 224 15.02 16.14 8.46
N ASP A 225 14.08 16.75 9.20
CA ASP A 225 12.65 16.69 8.90
C ASP A 225 12.35 17.38 7.55
N PHE A 226 12.98 18.51 7.27
CA PHE A 226 12.85 19.21 5.99
C PHE A 226 13.64 18.52 4.88
N LEU A 227 14.80 17.93 5.20
CA LEU A 227 15.61 17.22 4.22
C LEU A 227 14.85 16.00 3.67
N VAL A 228 14.13 15.24 4.51
CA VAL A 228 13.33 14.10 4.04
C VAL A 228 12.17 14.55 3.15
N LEU A 229 11.55 15.71 3.43
CA LEU A 229 10.51 16.26 2.55
C LEU A 229 11.04 16.64 1.17
N GLU A 230 12.22 17.27 1.12
CA GLU A 230 12.87 17.58 -0.16
C GLU A 230 13.33 16.32 -0.89
N LEU A 231 13.81 15.31 -0.17
CA LEU A 231 14.19 14.02 -0.74
C LEU A 231 12.99 13.29 -1.35
N LEU A 232 11.83 13.27 -0.65
CA LEU A 232 10.58 12.70 -1.16
C LEU A 232 10.12 13.39 -2.45
N ARG A 233 10.12 14.74 -2.44
CA ARG A 233 9.77 15.55 -3.62
C ARG A 233 10.67 15.23 -4.81
N TRP A 234 11.99 15.33 -4.61
CA TRP A 234 12.97 15.03 -5.66
C TRP A 234 12.83 13.58 -6.16
N PHE A 235 12.69 12.60 -5.26
CA PHE A 235 12.60 11.20 -5.65
C PHE A 235 11.40 10.93 -6.56
N LYS A 236 10.24 11.53 -6.24
CA LYS A 236 9.01 11.35 -7.03
C LYS A 236 8.99 12.17 -8.31
N GLN A 237 9.47 13.41 -8.28
CA GLN A 237 9.34 14.32 -9.41
C GLN A 237 10.48 14.22 -10.43
N ASP A 238 11.70 13.96 -9.95
CA ASP A 238 12.89 14.11 -10.77
C ASP A 238 13.70 12.80 -10.94
N PHE A 239 13.53 11.81 -10.07
CA PHE A 239 14.42 10.67 -10.05
C PHE A 239 13.78 9.34 -10.43
N PHE A 240 12.62 8.99 -9.90
CA PHE A 240 12.02 7.67 -10.06
C PHE A 240 10.66 7.76 -10.74
N SER A 241 10.32 6.80 -11.59
CA SER A 241 9.07 6.79 -12.35
C SER A 241 8.21 5.57 -12.04
N TRP A 242 6.88 5.80 -12.00
CA TRP A 242 5.91 4.72 -11.85
C TRP A 242 5.69 3.97 -13.16
N VAL A 243 5.52 2.65 -13.09
CA VAL A 243 5.26 1.80 -14.25
C VAL A 243 3.98 1.00 -14.05
N ASP A 244 2.93 1.38 -14.76
CA ASP A 244 1.75 0.53 -14.95
C ASP A 244 2.00 -0.49 -16.06
N SER A 245 2.43 0.01 -17.24
CA SER A 245 2.92 -0.77 -18.36
C SER A 245 4.08 -0.05 -19.03
N LEU A 246 5.08 -0.81 -19.52
CA LEU A 246 6.15 -0.24 -20.31
C LEU A 246 5.68 0.03 -21.74
N PRO A 247 6.09 1.14 -22.37
CA PRO A 247 5.82 1.37 -23.77
C PRO A 247 6.52 0.31 -24.64
N CYS A 248 5.97 0.04 -25.82
CA CYS A 248 6.57 -0.87 -26.78
C CYS A 248 7.98 -0.40 -27.18
N SER A 249 8.94 -1.28 -27.10
CA SER A 249 10.34 -0.98 -27.43
C SER A 249 10.57 -0.63 -28.92
N ARG A 250 9.60 -0.95 -29.81
CA ARG A 250 9.69 -0.65 -31.25
C ARG A 250 8.93 0.62 -31.64
N CYS A 251 7.65 0.74 -31.25
CA CYS A 251 6.81 1.83 -31.73
C CYS A 251 6.50 2.89 -30.64
N GLY A 252 6.91 2.67 -29.39
CA GLY A 252 6.57 3.54 -28.27
C GLY A 252 5.11 3.50 -27.84
N GLY A 253 4.27 2.72 -28.53
CA GLY A 253 2.84 2.60 -28.23
C GLY A 253 2.54 1.84 -26.94
N SER A 254 1.27 1.88 -26.52
CA SER A 254 0.80 1.21 -25.30
C SER A 254 0.95 -0.31 -25.40
N THR A 255 1.26 -0.93 -24.27
CA THR A 255 1.34 -2.38 -24.13
C THR A 255 0.38 -2.85 -23.03
N GLN A 256 0.06 -4.13 -23.04
CA GLN A 256 -0.71 -4.77 -22.00
C GLN A 256 0.13 -5.85 -21.31
N ASN A 257 -0.01 -5.99 -20.00
CA ASN A 257 0.61 -7.11 -19.28
C ASN A 257 -0.10 -8.41 -19.67
N ALA A 258 0.54 -9.20 -20.53
CA ALA A 258 -0.03 -10.39 -21.12
C ALA A 258 0.24 -11.65 -20.28
N SER A 259 1.44 -11.76 -19.70
CA SER A 259 1.88 -12.97 -18.99
C SER A 259 3.11 -12.70 -18.10
N SER A 260 3.62 -13.77 -17.48
CA SER A 260 4.91 -13.78 -16.81
C SER A 260 5.93 -14.53 -17.63
N LEU A 261 7.09 -13.95 -17.83
CA LEU A 261 8.24 -14.56 -18.53
C LEU A 261 9.19 -15.20 -17.53
N SER A 262 9.92 -16.20 -17.97
CA SER A 262 11.01 -16.78 -17.18
C SER A 262 12.13 -15.77 -17.00
N PRO A 263 12.62 -15.56 -15.75
CA PRO A 263 13.79 -14.73 -15.50
C PRO A 263 15.03 -15.28 -16.21
N SER A 264 15.86 -14.39 -16.76
CA SER A 264 17.19 -14.73 -17.22
C SER A 264 18.17 -14.83 -16.04
N THR A 265 19.36 -15.37 -16.29
CA THR A 265 20.43 -15.41 -15.29
C THR A 265 20.79 -14.02 -14.78
N ASP A 266 20.77 -13.00 -15.65
CA ASP A 266 21.03 -11.62 -15.27
C ASP A 266 19.88 -11.03 -14.44
N ASP A 267 18.62 -11.31 -14.79
CA ASP A 267 17.47 -10.91 -13.99
C ASP A 267 17.57 -11.45 -12.55
N LEU A 268 17.90 -12.76 -12.42
CA LEU A 268 18.06 -13.41 -11.11
C LEU A 268 19.23 -12.82 -10.32
N ARG A 269 20.36 -12.50 -10.97
CA ARG A 269 21.51 -11.84 -10.35
C ARG A 269 21.12 -10.54 -9.67
N TRP A 270 20.18 -9.80 -10.26
CA TRP A 270 19.66 -8.54 -9.73
C TRP A 270 18.37 -8.71 -8.92
N GLY A 271 18.05 -9.94 -8.51
CA GLY A 271 16.91 -10.25 -7.64
C GLY A 271 15.53 -10.16 -8.31
N ALA A 272 15.48 -10.13 -9.66
CA ALA A 272 14.20 -10.16 -10.36
C ALA A 272 13.73 -11.60 -10.56
N GLN A 273 13.03 -12.13 -9.57
CA GLN A 273 12.40 -13.45 -9.63
C GLN A 273 11.12 -13.48 -10.48
N ARG A 274 10.57 -12.32 -10.78
CA ARG A 274 9.41 -12.13 -11.64
C ARG A 274 9.75 -11.19 -12.78
N VAL A 275 9.37 -11.58 -14.01
CA VAL A 275 9.49 -10.74 -15.21
C VAL A 275 8.12 -10.65 -15.86
N GLU A 276 7.57 -9.45 -15.95
CA GLU A 276 6.30 -9.22 -16.63
C GLU A 276 6.51 -9.10 -18.14
N ASP A 277 5.55 -9.63 -18.91
CA ASP A 277 5.52 -9.50 -20.37
C ASP A 277 4.53 -8.39 -20.76
N HIS A 278 5.06 -7.28 -21.22
CA HIS A 278 4.29 -6.16 -21.72
C HIS A 278 4.18 -6.25 -23.24
N TYR A 279 3.09 -6.81 -23.73
CA TYR A 279 2.86 -7.12 -25.15
C TYR A 279 2.21 -5.97 -25.90
N CYS A 280 2.81 -5.61 -27.03
CA CYS A 280 2.27 -4.63 -27.97
C CYS A 280 1.51 -5.35 -29.09
N GLN A 281 0.21 -5.14 -29.16
CA GLN A 281 -0.63 -5.74 -30.19
C GLN A 281 -0.28 -5.23 -31.60
N ALA A 282 0.00 -3.94 -31.75
CA ALA A 282 0.33 -3.32 -33.03
C ALA A 282 1.63 -3.83 -33.66
N CYS A 283 2.63 -4.13 -32.84
CA CYS A 283 3.93 -4.62 -33.29
C CYS A 283 4.11 -6.14 -33.14
N SER A 284 3.19 -6.81 -32.48
CA SER A 284 3.31 -8.22 -32.05
C SER A 284 4.62 -8.48 -31.30
N LEU A 285 4.99 -7.55 -30.40
CA LEU A 285 6.29 -7.55 -29.71
C LEU A 285 6.11 -7.49 -28.20
N SER A 286 6.85 -8.37 -27.51
CA SER A 286 6.97 -8.39 -26.05
C SER A 286 8.05 -7.44 -25.56
N THR A 287 7.76 -6.64 -24.55
CA THR A 287 8.71 -5.82 -23.81
C THR A 287 8.84 -6.38 -22.39
N ARG A 288 10.02 -6.83 -22.02
CA ARG A 288 10.29 -7.43 -20.71
C ARG A 288 10.33 -6.36 -19.62
N PHE A 289 9.68 -6.62 -18.50
CA PHE A 289 9.77 -5.81 -17.29
C PHE A 289 10.20 -6.67 -16.10
N PRO A 290 11.53 -6.83 -15.89
CA PRO A 290 12.04 -7.50 -14.70
C PRO A 290 11.73 -6.69 -13.44
N ARG A 291 11.18 -7.35 -12.42
CA ARG A 291 10.85 -6.76 -11.12
C ARG A 291 12.07 -6.89 -10.19
N TYR A 292 13.01 -5.97 -10.36
CA TYR A 292 14.29 -5.98 -9.64
C TYR A 292 14.09 -5.70 -8.14
N ASN A 293 14.67 -6.57 -7.29
CA ASN A 293 14.70 -6.37 -5.85
C ASN A 293 16.09 -5.91 -5.32
N ASN A 294 17.09 -5.79 -6.18
CA ASN A 294 18.38 -5.24 -5.81
C ASN A 294 18.36 -3.71 -5.91
N PRO A 295 18.56 -2.96 -4.80
CA PRO A 295 18.48 -1.50 -4.80
C PRO A 295 19.58 -0.82 -5.66
N GLU A 296 20.72 -1.48 -5.90
CA GLU A 296 21.74 -0.99 -6.82
C GLU A 296 21.22 -0.92 -8.25
N LYS A 297 20.53 -1.97 -8.70
CA LYS A 297 19.92 -2.00 -10.03
C LYS A 297 18.81 -0.97 -10.18
N LEU A 298 18.11 -0.66 -9.08
CA LEU A 298 17.05 0.35 -9.07
C LEU A 298 17.59 1.78 -9.21
N LEU A 299 18.79 2.07 -8.72
CA LEU A 299 19.47 3.35 -9.00
C LEU A 299 19.74 3.57 -10.50
N GLU A 300 19.93 2.49 -11.27
CA GLU A 300 20.15 2.53 -12.70
C GLU A 300 18.83 2.62 -13.48
N THR A 301 17.86 1.75 -13.15
CA THR A 301 16.60 1.64 -13.90
C THR A 301 15.60 2.74 -13.58
N ARG A 302 15.61 3.26 -12.36
CA ARG A 302 14.80 4.39 -11.86
C ARG A 302 13.31 4.28 -12.17
N ARG A 303 12.78 3.06 -12.12
CA ARG A 303 11.39 2.81 -12.45
C ARG A 303 10.87 1.54 -11.78
N GLY A 304 9.59 1.51 -11.49
CA GLY A 304 8.93 0.37 -10.88
C GLY A 304 7.58 0.71 -10.27
N ARG A 305 7.09 -0.16 -9.40
CA ARG A 305 5.92 0.06 -8.55
C ARG A 305 6.35 0.22 -7.09
N CYS A 306 5.41 0.11 -6.15
CA CYS A 306 5.69 0.38 -4.73
C CYS A 306 6.91 -0.37 -4.18
N GLY A 307 7.12 -1.63 -4.57
CA GLY A 307 8.26 -2.44 -4.13
C GLY A 307 9.60 -1.81 -4.51
N GLU A 308 9.77 -1.50 -5.79
CA GLU A 308 10.97 -0.87 -6.30
C GLU A 308 11.14 0.56 -5.75
N TRP A 309 10.05 1.32 -5.62
CA TRP A 309 10.06 2.68 -5.07
C TRP A 309 10.56 2.71 -3.63
N ALA A 310 9.92 1.96 -2.74
CA ALA A 310 10.29 1.94 -1.32
C ALA A 310 11.70 1.39 -1.10
N ASN A 311 12.10 0.34 -1.83
CA ASN A 311 13.42 -0.26 -1.76
C ASN A 311 14.52 0.75 -2.11
N CYS A 312 14.38 1.43 -3.26
CA CYS A 312 15.36 2.44 -3.69
C CYS A 312 15.33 3.69 -2.77
N PHE A 313 14.15 4.13 -2.33
CA PHE A 313 14.02 5.29 -1.46
C PHE A 313 14.64 5.05 -0.07
N THR A 314 14.44 3.87 0.52
CA THR A 314 15.06 3.52 1.80
C THR A 314 16.58 3.55 1.71
N LEU A 315 17.17 3.05 0.61
CA LEU A 315 18.60 3.19 0.34
C LEU A 315 19.02 4.66 0.29
N CYS A 316 18.27 5.53 -0.42
CA CYS A 316 18.56 6.96 -0.51
C CYS A 316 18.55 7.63 0.88
N CYS A 317 17.59 7.30 1.73
CA CYS A 317 17.55 7.78 3.12
C CYS A 317 18.80 7.35 3.90
N ARG A 318 19.16 6.06 3.83
CA ARG A 318 20.35 5.53 4.50
C ARG A 318 21.65 6.15 3.96
N ALA A 319 21.72 6.39 2.66
CA ALA A 319 22.85 7.04 2.02
C ALA A 319 23.08 8.47 2.48
N LEU A 320 22.02 9.19 2.85
CA LEU A 320 22.10 10.53 3.45
C LEU A 320 22.36 10.53 4.97
N GLY A 321 22.52 9.35 5.57
CA GLY A 321 22.76 9.22 7.02
C GLY A 321 21.48 9.23 7.85
N LEU A 322 20.30 9.33 7.25
CA LEU A 322 19.04 9.25 7.98
C LEU A 322 18.83 7.82 8.51
N GLU A 323 18.44 7.67 9.76
CA GLU A 323 17.97 6.38 10.25
C GLU A 323 16.65 6.06 9.61
N ALA A 324 16.63 4.99 8.79
CA ALA A 324 15.46 4.57 8.05
C ALA A 324 15.21 3.08 8.23
N ARG A 325 13.94 2.69 8.10
CA ARG A 325 13.50 1.29 8.09
C ARG A 325 12.50 1.05 6.96
N TYR A 326 12.58 -0.14 6.39
CA TYR A 326 11.69 -0.61 5.34
C TYR A 326 10.43 -1.17 5.97
N ILE A 327 9.27 -0.77 5.47
CA ILE A 327 7.98 -1.20 5.99
C ILE A 327 7.32 -2.13 4.99
N TRP A 328 6.89 -3.27 5.48
CA TRP A 328 6.15 -4.27 4.74
C TRP A 328 4.73 -4.42 5.32
N ASP A 329 3.74 -4.32 4.45
CA ASP A 329 2.32 -4.54 4.75
C ASP A 329 1.84 -5.81 4.05
N SER A 330 1.25 -6.71 4.82
CA SER A 330 0.71 -8.00 4.35
C SER A 330 -0.40 -7.86 3.32
N THR A 331 -0.99 -6.67 3.16
CA THR A 331 -2.02 -6.37 2.17
C THR A 331 -1.45 -5.76 0.88
N ASP A 332 -0.19 -6.07 0.57
CA ASP A 332 0.51 -5.74 -0.67
C ASP A 332 0.81 -4.24 -0.84
N HIS A 333 1.47 -3.66 0.16
CA HIS A 333 2.11 -2.36 0.02
C HIS A 333 3.40 -2.29 0.84
N VAL A 334 4.30 -1.41 0.45
CA VAL A 334 5.57 -1.18 1.13
C VAL A 334 5.94 0.29 1.06
N TRP A 335 6.62 0.78 2.12
CA TRP A 335 7.08 2.16 2.21
C TRP A 335 8.29 2.28 3.14
N THR A 336 8.62 3.48 3.55
CA THR A 336 9.77 3.78 4.41
C THR A 336 9.30 4.50 5.68
N GLU A 337 10.00 4.32 6.78
CA GLU A 337 9.96 5.23 7.92
C GLU A 337 11.35 5.79 8.18
N ILE A 338 11.42 7.03 8.62
CA ILE A 338 12.65 7.66 9.11
C ILE A 338 12.52 8.06 10.56
N TYR A 339 13.62 8.00 11.31
CA TYR A 339 13.63 8.48 12.69
C TYR A 339 13.99 9.96 12.73
N SER A 340 13.06 10.78 13.20
CA SER A 340 13.30 12.19 13.45
C SER A 340 13.96 12.36 14.82
N VAL A 341 15.21 12.83 14.82
CA VAL A 341 15.96 13.07 16.06
C VAL A 341 15.34 14.24 16.84
N SER A 342 14.91 15.28 16.14
CA SER A 342 14.29 16.47 16.73
C SER A 342 12.95 16.17 17.38
N GLN A 343 12.11 15.32 16.75
CA GLN A 343 10.80 14.91 17.26
C GLN A 343 10.87 13.66 18.15
N ARG A 344 12.01 12.95 18.17
CA ARG A 344 12.24 11.70 18.91
C ARG A 344 11.21 10.61 18.62
N ARG A 345 10.80 10.49 17.36
CA ARG A 345 9.84 9.49 16.88
C ARG A 345 10.09 9.07 15.43
N TRP A 346 9.50 7.96 15.02
CA TRP A 346 9.50 7.54 13.64
C TRP A 346 8.43 8.28 12.84
N LEU A 347 8.78 8.70 11.62
CA LEU A 347 7.90 9.37 10.67
C LEU A 347 7.63 8.44 9.49
N HIS A 348 6.37 8.28 9.15
CA HIS A 348 5.93 7.63 7.92
C HIS A 348 6.40 8.40 6.69
N CYS A 349 6.93 7.70 5.66
CA CYS A 349 7.40 8.28 4.40
C CYS A 349 7.02 7.37 3.24
N ASP A 350 6.01 7.75 2.46
CA ASP A 350 5.67 7.04 1.23
C ASP A 350 6.18 7.80 0.00
N SER A 351 7.22 7.26 -0.62
CA SER A 351 7.84 7.87 -1.79
C SER A 351 6.95 7.82 -3.04
N CYS A 352 6.06 6.82 -3.15
CA CYS A 352 5.09 6.74 -4.25
C CYS A 352 4.09 7.89 -4.23
N GLU A 353 3.66 8.27 -3.04
CA GLU A 353 2.65 9.31 -2.82
C GLU A 353 3.28 10.69 -2.59
N ASN A 354 4.59 10.77 -2.30
CA ASN A 354 5.29 11.99 -1.84
C ASN A 354 4.64 12.56 -0.57
N VAL A 355 4.42 11.69 0.41
CA VAL A 355 3.81 12.06 1.69
C VAL A 355 4.70 11.69 2.85
N CYS A 356 4.66 12.52 3.90
CA CYS A 356 5.36 12.31 5.16
C CYS A 356 4.39 12.50 6.33
N ASP A 357 4.56 11.69 7.39
CA ASP A 357 3.80 11.76 8.65
C ASP A 357 2.27 11.66 8.47
N GLN A 358 1.84 10.78 7.56
CA GLN A 358 0.43 10.49 7.28
C GLN A 358 0.15 8.98 7.41
N PRO A 359 0.31 8.37 8.59
CA PRO A 359 0.22 6.91 8.75
C PRO A 359 -1.19 6.33 8.51
N LEU A 360 -2.26 7.10 8.74
CA LEU A 360 -3.63 6.62 8.53
C LEU A 360 -4.11 6.69 7.07
N LEU A 361 -3.25 7.17 6.15
CA LEU A 361 -3.56 7.25 4.72
C LEU A 361 -4.06 5.92 4.14
N TYR A 362 -3.46 4.81 4.55
CA TYR A 362 -3.78 3.48 4.02
C TYR A 362 -5.13 2.96 4.52
N GLU A 363 -5.38 3.01 5.82
CA GLU A 363 -6.62 2.52 6.40
C GLU A 363 -7.80 3.43 6.06
N VAL A 364 -7.63 4.75 6.22
CA VAL A 364 -8.72 5.71 6.08
C VAL A 364 -8.85 6.24 4.66
N GLY A 365 -7.75 6.68 4.04
CA GLY A 365 -7.77 7.26 2.70
C GLY A 365 -7.97 6.22 1.61
N TRP A 366 -7.24 5.10 1.66
CA TRP A 366 -7.34 4.06 0.63
C TRP A 366 -8.39 3.00 0.95
N GLY A 367 -8.87 2.92 2.19
CA GLY A 367 -9.80 1.89 2.63
C GLY A 367 -9.15 0.51 2.78
N LYS A 368 -7.81 0.45 2.94
CA LYS A 368 -7.10 -0.82 3.12
C LYS A 368 -7.50 -1.49 4.44
N LYS A 369 -7.68 -2.79 4.38
CA LYS A 369 -7.98 -3.63 5.55
C LYS A 369 -6.69 -4.21 6.11
N LEU A 370 -5.89 -3.37 6.77
CA LEU A 370 -4.60 -3.74 7.34
C LEU A 370 -4.71 -4.91 8.33
N ALA A 371 -3.70 -5.78 8.33
CA ALA A 371 -3.56 -6.88 9.27
C ALA A 371 -2.19 -6.89 9.94
N TYR A 372 -1.11 -6.99 9.17
CA TYR A 372 0.26 -6.97 9.66
C TYR A 372 1.07 -5.91 8.92
N VAL A 373 1.63 -4.97 9.66
CA VAL A 373 2.56 -3.95 9.16
C VAL A 373 3.84 -4.05 9.96
N LEU A 374 4.92 -4.45 9.33
CA LEU A 374 6.18 -4.78 9.99
C LEU A 374 7.30 -3.87 9.50
N ALA A 375 8.04 -3.31 10.42
CA ALA A 375 9.17 -2.41 10.18
C ALA A 375 10.50 -3.14 10.34
N PHE A 376 11.38 -3.02 9.35
CA PHE A 376 12.68 -3.67 9.32
C PHE A 376 13.78 -2.60 9.24
N SER A 377 14.61 -2.50 10.29
CA SER A 377 15.84 -1.73 10.28
C SER A 377 17.05 -2.66 10.28
N LYS A 378 18.24 -2.10 10.20
CA LYS A 378 19.48 -2.90 10.35
C LYS A 378 19.58 -3.61 11.71
N ASP A 379 18.97 -3.05 12.76
CA ASP A 379 19.14 -3.47 14.14
C ASP A 379 17.95 -4.25 14.69
N GLN A 380 16.73 -4.04 14.16
CA GLN A 380 15.52 -4.65 14.73
C GLN A 380 14.34 -4.75 13.76
N VAL A 381 13.45 -5.68 14.06
CA VAL A 381 12.10 -5.81 13.50
C VAL A 381 11.09 -5.32 14.56
N VAL A 382 10.09 -4.56 14.14
CA VAL A 382 9.01 -4.08 15.01
C VAL A 382 7.66 -4.26 14.32
N ASP A 383 6.66 -4.77 15.03
CA ASP A 383 5.28 -4.74 14.59
C ASP A 383 4.71 -3.32 14.80
N VAL A 384 4.59 -2.58 13.72
CA VAL A 384 4.14 -1.18 13.72
C VAL A 384 2.68 -1.03 13.25
N THR A 385 1.96 -2.12 13.12
CA THR A 385 0.56 -2.14 12.64
C THR A 385 -0.31 -1.09 13.34
N TRP A 386 -0.07 -0.91 14.62
CA TRP A 386 -0.84 -0.03 15.49
C TRP A 386 -0.62 1.47 15.21
N ARG A 387 0.48 1.85 14.58
CA ARG A 387 0.72 3.22 14.06
C ARG A 387 -0.22 3.51 12.90
N TYR A 388 -0.48 2.53 12.06
CA TYR A 388 -1.18 2.66 10.78
C TYR A 388 -2.68 2.45 10.87
N SER A 389 -3.22 2.22 12.07
CA SER A 389 -4.65 2.01 12.28
C SER A 389 -5.21 2.85 13.44
N CYS A 390 -6.43 3.31 13.27
CA CYS A 390 -7.27 3.85 14.35
C CYS A 390 -8.41 2.87 14.72
N LYS A 391 -8.49 1.67 14.10
CA LYS A 391 -9.52 0.66 14.27
C LYS A 391 -8.93 -0.67 14.78
N HIS A 392 -8.21 -0.63 15.89
CA HIS A 392 -7.45 -1.77 16.42
C HIS A 392 -8.27 -3.06 16.60
N PRO A 393 -9.54 -3.05 17.08
CA PRO A 393 -10.35 -4.28 17.16
C PRO A 393 -10.61 -4.93 15.80
N GLU A 394 -10.81 -4.13 14.74
CA GLU A 394 -10.99 -4.64 13.38
C GLU A 394 -9.69 -5.23 12.84
N VAL A 395 -8.54 -4.61 13.15
CA VAL A 395 -7.21 -5.15 12.77
C VAL A 395 -7.00 -6.51 13.42
N LEU A 396 -7.24 -6.62 14.73
CA LEU A 396 -7.08 -7.89 15.46
C LEU A 396 -7.93 -9.01 14.85
N SER A 397 -9.16 -8.73 14.43
CA SER A 397 -10.03 -9.73 13.80
C SER A 397 -9.51 -10.24 12.44
N ARG A 398 -8.63 -9.49 11.78
CA ARG A 398 -8.02 -9.85 10.49
C ARG A 398 -6.66 -10.54 10.62
N ARG A 399 -6.06 -10.54 11.81
CA ARG A 399 -4.75 -11.14 12.09
C ARG A 399 -4.89 -12.64 12.33
N THR A 400 -5.13 -13.38 11.24
CA THR A 400 -5.40 -14.83 11.27
C THR A 400 -4.27 -15.67 10.65
N SER A 401 -3.25 -15.03 10.06
CA SER A 401 -2.16 -15.76 9.40
C SER A 401 -1.21 -16.44 10.40
N VAL A 402 -1.00 -15.83 11.57
CA VAL A 402 -0.16 -16.37 12.65
C VAL A 402 -0.74 -15.97 14.00
N GLN A 403 -0.44 -16.76 15.03
CA GLN A 403 -0.82 -16.44 16.41
C GLN A 403 0.03 -15.27 16.94
N GLU A 404 -0.58 -14.36 17.70
CA GLU A 404 0.10 -13.17 18.25
C GLU A 404 1.31 -13.54 19.13
N ALA A 405 1.15 -14.56 19.98
CA ALA A 405 2.24 -15.03 20.84
C ALA A 405 3.42 -15.58 20.02
N TRP A 406 3.13 -16.29 18.94
CA TRP A 406 4.15 -16.79 18.02
C TRP A 406 4.88 -15.63 17.32
N LEU A 407 4.13 -14.63 16.81
CA LEU A 407 4.71 -13.47 16.14
C LEU A 407 5.64 -12.69 17.08
N LEU A 408 5.17 -12.39 18.28
CA LEU A 408 5.97 -11.70 19.30
C LEU A 408 7.24 -12.48 19.64
N HIS A 409 7.13 -13.80 19.86
CA HIS A 409 8.28 -14.64 20.15
C HIS A 409 9.29 -14.66 18.98
N THR A 410 8.78 -14.76 17.76
CA THR A 410 9.61 -14.80 16.55
C THR A 410 10.36 -13.47 16.34
N ILE A 411 9.68 -12.34 16.47
CA ILE A 411 10.29 -11.01 16.38
C ILE A 411 11.37 -10.85 17.45
N ASN A 412 11.09 -11.22 18.69
CA ASN A 412 12.06 -11.16 19.78
C ASN A 412 13.29 -12.05 19.51
N GLY A 413 13.09 -13.24 18.96
CA GLY A 413 14.19 -14.14 18.58
C GLY A 413 15.08 -13.58 17.47
N LEU A 414 14.48 -13.01 16.43
CA LEU A 414 15.20 -12.35 15.34
C LEU A 414 15.99 -11.14 15.86
N ASN A 415 15.37 -10.32 16.69
CA ASN A 415 16.02 -9.14 17.30
C ASN A 415 17.16 -9.56 18.21
N ALA A 416 16.96 -10.50 19.12
CA ALA A 416 18.01 -10.98 20.01
C ALA A 416 19.23 -11.51 19.23
N SER A 417 19.01 -12.23 18.14
CA SER A 417 20.09 -12.71 17.28
C SER A 417 20.86 -11.56 16.61
N ARG A 418 20.17 -10.56 16.04
CA ARG A 418 20.78 -9.42 15.33
C ARG A 418 21.52 -8.49 16.28
N GLN A 419 21.00 -8.31 17.48
CA GLN A 419 21.48 -7.34 18.47
C GLN A 419 22.65 -7.82 19.33
N GLN A 420 23.07 -9.08 19.21
CA GLN A 420 24.18 -9.66 19.99
C GLN A 420 25.49 -8.87 19.89
N SER A 421 25.73 -8.21 18.75
CA SER A 421 26.94 -7.45 18.49
C SER A 421 26.82 -5.94 18.72
N LEU A 422 25.66 -5.46 19.17
CA LEU A 422 25.43 -4.03 19.40
C LEU A 422 26.05 -3.57 20.72
N SER A 423 26.48 -2.30 20.75
CA SER A 423 26.92 -1.68 21.99
C SER A 423 25.79 -1.52 23.01
N PRO A 424 26.09 -1.50 24.32
CA PRO A 424 25.08 -1.27 25.35
C PRO A 424 24.31 0.05 25.15
N ASP A 425 24.98 1.11 24.68
CA ASP A 425 24.37 2.41 24.43
C ASP A 425 23.36 2.31 23.28
N ARG A 426 23.68 1.57 22.19
CA ARG A 426 22.75 1.36 21.08
C ARG A 426 21.56 0.50 21.51
N MET A 427 21.79 -0.51 22.33
CA MET A 427 20.70 -1.34 22.89
C MET A 427 19.75 -0.50 23.74
N LYS A 428 20.30 0.38 24.58
CA LYS A 428 19.52 1.31 25.39
C LYS A 428 18.70 2.27 24.52
N ASP A 429 19.32 2.88 23.50
CA ASP A 429 18.64 3.78 22.56
C ASP A 429 17.48 3.08 21.83
N LEU A 430 17.69 1.86 21.31
CA LEU A 430 16.64 1.08 20.67
C LEU A 430 15.49 0.74 21.63
N THR A 431 15.80 0.44 22.88
CA THR A 431 14.79 0.15 23.91
C THR A 431 13.98 1.41 24.25
N GLU A 432 14.62 2.56 24.44
CA GLU A 432 13.96 3.84 24.72
C GLU A 432 13.03 4.24 23.57
N ARG A 433 13.49 4.10 22.32
CA ARG A 433 12.68 4.38 21.12
C ARG A 433 11.48 3.45 21.03
N LEU A 434 11.67 2.16 21.29
CA LEU A 434 10.57 1.20 21.29
C LEU A 434 9.52 1.53 22.36
N LEU A 435 9.93 1.94 23.56
CA LEU A 435 8.99 2.37 24.59
C LEU A 435 8.14 3.58 24.15
N VAL A 436 8.76 4.56 23.48
CA VAL A 436 8.03 5.70 22.90
C VAL A 436 7.02 5.22 21.83
N GLU A 437 7.43 4.29 20.96
CA GLU A 437 6.54 3.72 19.95
C GLU A 437 5.36 2.97 20.58
N LEU A 438 5.59 2.18 21.61
CA LEU A 438 4.51 1.45 22.30
C LEU A 438 3.46 2.39 22.89
N VAL A 439 3.90 3.53 23.46
CA VAL A 439 2.98 4.59 23.94
C VAL A 439 2.22 5.22 22.77
N GLU A 440 2.89 5.49 21.65
CA GLU A 440 2.23 5.99 20.44
C GLU A 440 1.18 5.01 19.91
N PHE A 441 1.48 3.70 19.91
CA PHE A 441 0.60 2.67 19.37
C PHE A 441 -0.74 2.58 20.12
N ILE A 442 -0.73 2.71 21.43
CA ILE A 442 -1.95 2.67 22.26
C ILE A 442 -2.68 4.02 22.33
N SER A 443 -2.05 5.10 21.89
CA SER A 443 -2.67 6.43 21.92
C SER A 443 -3.78 6.54 20.87
N PRO A 444 -4.95 7.10 21.23
CA PRO A 444 -6.03 7.32 20.28
C PRO A 444 -5.59 8.21 19.12
N LYS A 445 -5.86 7.78 17.88
CA LYS A 445 -5.51 8.51 16.66
C LYS A 445 -6.76 9.01 15.95
N ARG A 446 -6.65 10.21 15.39
CA ARG A 446 -7.66 10.78 14.50
C ARG A 446 -7.02 11.08 13.14
N PRO A 447 -7.71 10.78 12.04
CA PRO A 447 -7.17 11.08 10.71
C PRO A 447 -6.94 12.58 10.52
N LYS A 448 -5.81 12.91 9.91
CA LYS A 448 -5.51 14.27 9.44
C LYS A 448 -6.17 14.50 8.06
N PRO A 449 -6.44 15.74 7.65
CA PRO A 449 -7.04 16.02 6.33
C PRO A 449 -6.28 15.38 5.16
N GLY A 450 -4.95 15.37 5.18
CA GLY A 450 -4.11 14.75 4.16
C GLY A 450 -4.23 13.22 4.07
N GLU A 451 -4.77 12.56 5.11
CA GLU A 451 -4.91 11.10 5.17
C GLU A 451 -6.26 10.60 4.62
N LEU A 452 -7.13 11.48 4.16
CA LEU A 452 -8.47 11.14 3.68
C LEU A 452 -8.52 10.82 2.18
N GLY A 453 -7.46 11.10 1.45
CA GLY A 453 -7.37 10.92 0.00
C GLY A 453 -7.15 9.46 -0.41
N GLY A 454 -7.72 9.03 -1.55
CA GLY A 454 -7.38 7.75 -2.18
C GLY A 454 -5.95 7.73 -2.71
N ARG A 455 -5.49 6.56 -3.15
CA ARG A 455 -4.17 6.37 -3.73
C ARG A 455 -3.99 7.20 -5.01
N ASN A 456 -2.83 7.85 -5.16
CA ASN A 456 -2.50 8.64 -6.34
C ASN A 456 -1.60 7.89 -7.33
N SER A 457 -0.75 6.98 -6.86
CA SER A 457 0.15 6.18 -7.70
C SER A 457 -0.58 5.03 -8.40
N GLY A 458 -0.23 4.79 -9.66
CA GLY A 458 -0.82 3.76 -10.51
C GLY A 458 -2.04 4.23 -11.29
N SER A 459 -2.37 3.50 -12.38
CA SER A 459 -3.55 3.80 -13.20
C SER A 459 -4.84 3.65 -12.39
N LEU A 460 -5.88 4.38 -12.79
CA LEU A 460 -7.18 4.31 -12.12
C LEU A 460 -7.74 2.88 -12.13
N ALA A 461 -7.66 2.19 -13.27
CA ALA A 461 -8.14 0.81 -13.40
C ALA A 461 -7.45 -0.13 -12.40
N TRP A 462 -6.13 0.02 -12.23
CA TRP A 462 -5.36 -0.75 -11.27
C TRP A 462 -5.74 -0.42 -9.81
N ARG A 463 -5.95 0.87 -9.49
CA ARG A 463 -6.40 1.31 -8.15
C ARG A 463 -7.82 0.85 -7.83
N LEU A 464 -8.75 0.91 -8.81
CA LEU A 464 -10.11 0.40 -8.67
C LEU A 464 -10.14 -1.11 -8.43
N ALA A 465 -9.34 -1.88 -9.18
CA ALA A 465 -9.24 -3.33 -9.00
C ALA A 465 -8.74 -3.71 -7.59
N ARG A 466 -8.02 -2.84 -6.92
CA ARG A 466 -7.51 -3.03 -5.56
C ARG A 466 -8.41 -2.43 -4.48
N GLY A 467 -9.45 -1.67 -4.86
CA GLY A 467 -10.30 -0.95 -3.93
C GLY A 467 -9.58 0.19 -3.18
N GLU A 468 -8.47 0.69 -3.71
CA GLU A 468 -7.64 1.75 -3.11
C GLU A 468 -8.01 3.16 -3.60
N THR A 469 -9.06 3.27 -4.38
CA THR A 469 -9.78 4.52 -4.62
C THR A 469 -10.84 4.59 -3.55
N ARG A 470 -10.87 5.60 -2.72
CA ARG A 470 -11.92 5.75 -1.71
C ARG A 470 -13.29 5.40 -2.33
N ALA A 471 -13.68 4.13 -2.20
CA ALA A 471 -15.00 3.69 -2.61
C ALA A 471 -15.98 4.21 -1.56
N ALA A 472 -16.99 4.94 -2.00
CA ALA A 472 -18.20 5.09 -1.23
C ALA A 472 -18.73 3.67 -0.97
N GLU A 473 -18.63 3.17 0.26
CA GLU A 473 -19.29 1.93 0.65
C GLU A 473 -20.82 2.14 0.55
N PRO A 474 -21.54 1.35 -0.24
CA PRO A 474 -22.98 1.36 -0.19
C PRO A 474 -23.41 0.61 1.07
N GLY A 475 -23.73 1.32 2.14
CA GLY A 475 -24.53 0.80 3.23
C GLY A 475 -23.90 0.59 4.59
N THR A 476 -23.05 1.49 5.08
CA THR A 476 -22.90 1.72 6.53
C THR A 476 -22.72 3.21 6.76
N SER A 477 -23.85 3.88 6.97
CA SER A 477 -23.88 5.25 7.41
C SER A 477 -23.49 5.33 8.88
N THR A 478 -22.19 5.43 9.17
CA THR A 478 -21.74 6.29 10.25
C THR A 478 -21.24 7.56 9.57
N GLN A 479 -22.17 8.41 9.23
CA GLN A 479 -21.93 9.78 8.80
C GLN A 479 -21.11 10.47 9.91
N ALA A 480 -19.84 10.76 9.64
CA ALA A 480 -19.33 12.01 10.15
C ALA A 480 -20.29 13.07 9.60
N ALA A 481 -21.02 13.74 10.46
CA ALA A 481 -21.97 14.77 10.07
C ALA A 481 -21.20 15.75 9.19
N GLY A 482 -21.61 15.89 7.89
CA GLY A 482 -21.00 16.84 6.99
C GLY A 482 -21.11 18.24 7.59
N TYR A 483 -20.25 19.14 7.17
CA TYR A 483 -20.27 20.51 7.70
C TYR A 483 -21.63 21.17 7.44
N VAL A 484 -22.19 21.77 8.48
CA VAL A 484 -23.45 22.50 8.41
C VAL A 484 -23.19 23.94 8.84
N PHE A 485 -23.48 24.88 7.97
CA PHE A 485 -23.41 26.29 8.31
C PHE A 485 -24.59 26.66 9.24
N THR A 486 -24.27 26.89 10.51
CA THR A 486 -25.20 27.42 11.51
C THR A 486 -24.73 28.82 11.90
N PRO A 487 -25.62 29.83 12.02
CA PRO A 487 -25.23 31.18 12.38
C PRO A 487 -24.55 31.26 13.75
N THR A 488 -23.51 32.09 13.81
CA THR A 488 -22.91 32.51 15.09
C THR A 488 -23.79 33.55 15.77
N GLU A 489 -23.51 33.87 17.04
CA GLU A 489 -24.26 34.92 17.76
C GLU A 489 -24.13 36.30 17.08
N ARG A 490 -23.01 36.57 16.43
CA ARG A 490 -22.80 37.80 15.64
C ARG A 490 -23.70 37.84 14.42
N GLU A 491 -23.69 36.77 13.63
CA GLU A 491 -24.51 36.64 12.42
C GLU A 491 -26.01 36.68 12.72
N LYS A 492 -26.39 36.13 13.85
CA LYS A 492 -27.75 36.22 14.37
C LYS A 492 -28.11 37.67 14.70
N SER A 493 -27.20 38.38 15.39
CA SER A 493 -27.41 39.80 15.71
C SER A 493 -27.49 40.67 14.44
N ASP A 494 -26.59 40.41 13.51
CA ASP A 494 -26.50 41.15 12.24
C ASP A 494 -27.55 40.69 11.21
N ARG A 495 -28.24 39.58 11.49
CA ARG A 495 -29.22 38.90 10.61
C ARG A 495 -28.67 38.61 9.23
N LEU A 496 -27.38 38.26 9.17
CA LEU A 496 -26.64 38.05 7.94
C LEU A 496 -25.62 36.93 8.10
N LEU A 497 -25.65 35.93 7.18
CA LEU A 497 -24.59 34.96 6.99
C LEU A 497 -24.01 35.17 5.61
N HIS A 498 -22.69 35.35 5.53
CA HIS A 498 -21.97 35.62 4.28
C HIS A 498 -20.72 34.73 4.21
N VAL A 499 -20.71 33.79 3.27
CA VAL A 499 -19.63 32.82 3.08
C VAL A 499 -19.16 32.87 1.63
N CYS A 500 -17.85 32.86 1.40
CA CYS A 500 -17.27 32.72 0.09
C CYS A 500 -16.18 31.66 0.04
N TYR A 501 -15.94 31.10 -1.15
CA TYR A 501 -14.85 30.17 -1.43
C TYR A 501 -13.97 30.69 -2.56
N SER A 502 -12.66 30.62 -2.37
CA SER A 502 -11.64 30.92 -3.37
C SER A 502 -10.96 29.64 -3.85
N ALA A 503 -11.14 29.27 -5.11
CA ALA A 503 -10.53 28.08 -5.69
C ALA A 503 -9.00 28.19 -5.80
N THR A 504 -8.46 29.39 -6.01
CA THR A 504 -7.02 29.64 -6.12
C THR A 504 -6.31 29.53 -4.79
N LYS A 505 -6.91 30.01 -3.71
CA LYS A 505 -6.38 29.96 -2.35
C LYS A 505 -6.77 28.67 -1.61
N ASP A 506 -7.70 27.89 -2.18
CA ASP A 506 -8.29 26.69 -1.59
C ASP A 506 -8.85 26.92 -0.18
N GLN A 507 -9.60 27.99 -0.01
CA GLN A 507 -10.13 28.38 1.30
C GLN A 507 -11.53 28.96 1.23
N TYR A 508 -12.32 28.68 2.27
CA TYR A 508 -13.56 29.38 2.59
C TYR A 508 -13.24 30.57 3.49
N CYS A 509 -13.99 31.63 3.32
CA CYS A 509 -13.94 32.79 4.21
C CYS A 509 -15.37 33.14 4.64
N ARG A 510 -15.60 33.21 5.95
CA ARG A 510 -16.88 33.59 6.58
C ARG A 510 -16.86 35.08 6.88
N LEU A 511 -17.26 35.88 5.89
CA LEU A 511 -17.13 37.33 5.92
C LEU A 511 -18.03 37.97 6.99
N SER A 512 -19.15 37.35 7.33
CA SER A 512 -20.07 37.81 8.36
C SER A 512 -19.56 37.60 9.79
N ASP A 513 -18.54 36.72 10.00
CA ASP A 513 -18.00 36.44 11.31
C ASP A 513 -16.47 36.63 11.35
N GLY A 514 -16.04 37.89 11.38
CA GLY A 514 -14.64 38.25 11.54
C GLY A 514 -13.69 37.77 10.46
N SER A 515 -14.21 37.35 9.29
CA SER A 515 -13.44 36.75 8.18
C SER A 515 -12.72 35.46 8.56
N GLU A 516 -13.35 34.61 9.40
CA GLU A 516 -12.86 33.29 9.72
C GLU A 516 -12.54 32.50 8.44
N VAL A 517 -11.36 31.87 8.40
CA VAL A 517 -10.85 31.14 7.23
C VAL A 517 -10.78 29.66 7.51
N THR A 518 -11.41 28.84 6.66
CA THR A 518 -11.30 27.38 6.66
C THR A 518 -10.58 26.92 5.41
N GLN A 519 -9.48 26.20 5.56
CA GLN A 519 -8.67 25.68 4.45
C GLN A 519 -9.29 24.42 3.86
N SER A 520 -9.08 24.22 2.55
CA SER A 520 -9.54 23.10 1.73
C SER A 520 -11.00 23.15 1.30
N TRP A 521 -11.23 22.82 0.04
CA TRP A 521 -12.50 22.87 -0.69
C TRP A 521 -13.59 21.96 -0.12
N ASP A 522 -13.22 20.90 0.59
CA ASP A 522 -14.12 19.88 1.12
C ASP A 522 -14.49 20.09 2.60
N GLN A 523 -13.76 20.95 3.32
CA GLN A 523 -13.94 21.11 4.77
C GLN A 523 -15.28 21.75 5.14
N CYS A 524 -15.82 22.62 4.29
CA CYS A 524 -17.14 23.23 4.47
C CYS A 524 -18.24 22.55 3.64
N ALA A 525 -17.93 21.45 2.96
CA ALA A 525 -18.93 20.67 2.23
C ALA A 525 -19.76 19.81 3.19
N TRP A 526 -21.07 19.74 2.94
CA TRP A 526 -21.94 18.81 3.65
C TRP A 526 -21.77 17.38 3.13
N ARG A 527 -21.65 17.21 1.79
CA ARG A 527 -21.36 15.92 1.16
C ARG A 527 -20.54 16.14 -0.11
N THR A 528 -19.64 15.22 -0.37
CA THR A 528 -18.88 15.13 -1.62
C THR A 528 -18.98 13.71 -2.15
N GLU A 529 -19.24 13.56 -3.44
CA GLU A 529 -19.34 12.27 -4.12
C GLU A 529 -18.61 12.36 -5.45
N SER A 530 -17.58 11.55 -5.62
CA SER A 530 -16.82 11.43 -6.88
C SER A 530 -16.38 12.76 -7.49
N VAL A 531 -15.92 13.71 -6.68
CA VAL A 531 -15.34 14.98 -7.09
C VAL A 531 -14.00 15.23 -6.41
N PHE A 532 -13.14 15.99 -7.03
CA PHE A 532 -11.84 16.39 -6.47
C PHE A 532 -11.40 17.74 -7.01
N ARG A 533 -10.50 18.41 -6.28
CA ARG A 533 -9.87 19.64 -6.73
C ARG A 533 -8.65 19.31 -7.59
N LYS A 534 -8.62 19.81 -8.83
CA LYS A 534 -7.52 19.67 -9.77
C LYS A 534 -6.71 20.96 -9.80
N VAL A 535 -5.39 20.82 -9.74
CA VAL A 535 -4.42 21.88 -10.00
C VAL A 535 -3.58 21.47 -11.20
N GLU A 536 -3.67 22.24 -12.28
CA GLU A 536 -2.92 22.04 -13.52
C GLU A 536 -1.75 23.01 -13.59
N GLN A 537 -0.56 22.53 -13.28
CA GLN A 537 0.65 23.36 -13.28
C GLN A 537 1.01 23.86 -14.68
N ASP A 538 0.83 23.03 -15.69
CA ASP A 538 1.17 23.35 -17.09
C ASP A 538 0.27 24.46 -17.66
N TRP A 539 -1.02 24.42 -17.32
CA TRP A 539 -2.01 25.39 -17.77
C TRP A 539 -2.28 26.51 -16.76
N GLN A 540 -1.63 26.43 -15.58
CA GLN A 540 -1.83 27.38 -14.48
C GLN A 540 -3.30 27.58 -14.12
N MET A 541 -4.06 26.46 -14.06
CA MET A 541 -5.49 26.46 -13.79
C MET A 541 -5.83 25.61 -12.56
N VAL A 542 -6.89 26.00 -11.87
CA VAL A 542 -7.45 25.24 -10.75
C VAL A 542 -8.97 25.16 -10.90
N TYR A 543 -9.53 23.99 -10.56
CA TYR A 543 -10.98 23.73 -10.61
C TYR A 543 -11.34 22.48 -9.81
N ILE A 544 -12.65 22.28 -9.55
CA ILE A 544 -13.20 21.01 -9.07
C ILE A 544 -13.80 20.27 -10.27
N ALA A 545 -13.46 19.01 -10.43
CA ALA A 545 -13.97 18.12 -11.47
C ALA A 545 -14.45 16.79 -10.88
N ARG A 546 -15.08 15.98 -11.72
CA ARG A 546 -15.42 14.60 -11.35
C ARG A 546 -14.16 13.76 -11.20
N THR A 547 -14.20 12.76 -10.35
CA THR A 547 -13.19 11.73 -10.31
C THR A 547 -13.17 10.97 -11.65
N GLU A 548 -11.98 10.73 -12.17
CA GLU A 548 -11.77 9.98 -13.39
C GLU A 548 -12.49 8.62 -13.33
N GLY A 549 -13.21 8.26 -14.40
CA GLY A 549 -14.01 7.03 -14.48
C GLY A 549 -15.41 7.12 -13.84
N SER A 550 -15.75 8.19 -13.10
CA SER A 550 -17.11 8.39 -12.59
C SER A 550 -18.04 8.97 -13.66
N SER A 551 -19.26 8.50 -13.73
CA SER A 551 -20.29 9.06 -14.64
C SER A 551 -20.92 10.33 -14.08
N VAL A 552 -20.95 10.48 -12.75
CA VAL A 552 -21.54 11.61 -12.02
C VAL A 552 -20.64 11.97 -10.85
N GLY A 553 -20.50 13.26 -10.58
CA GLY A 553 -19.88 13.79 -9.37
C GLY A 553 -20.82 14.79 -8.70
N ARG A 554 -20.82 14.85 -7.36
CA ARG A 554 -21.67 15.78 -6.60
C ARG A 554 -20.88 16.42 -5.45
N ILE A 555 -21.18 17.69 -5.20
CA ILE A 555 -20.80 18.41 -4.00
C ILE A 555 -21.98 19.21 -3.48
N SER A 556 -22.15 19.27 -2.16
CA SER A 556 -23.26 19.99 -1.56
C SER A 556 -22.85 20.73 -0.28
N TRP A 557 -23.54 21.82 0.02
CA TRP A 557 -23.37 22.66 1.20
C TRP A 557 -24.72 22.80 1.91
N LYS A 558 -24.76 22.56 3.22
CA LYS A 558 -25.97 22.65 4.03
C LYS A 558 -25.92 23.85 4.96
N PHE A 559 -27.05 24.56 5.03
CA PHE A 559 -27.29 25.70 5.90
C PHE A 559 -28.49 25.40 6.79
N ASP A 560 -28.35 25.58 8.10
CA ASP A 560 -29.42 25.29 9.06
C ASP A 560 -29.53 26.41 10.11
N PHE A 561 -30.65 27.10 10.12
CA PHE A 561 -30.97 28.24 10.98
C PHE A 561 -31.95 27.89 12.12
N ALA A 562 -32.52 26.69 12.08
CA ALA A 562 -33.46 26.22 13.09
C ALA A 562 -32.85 26.17 14.52
N PRO A 563 -31.59 25.73 14.70
CA PRO A 563 -30.99 25.66 16.03
C PRO A 563 -30.89 27.01 16.75
N VAL A 564 -30.83 28.11 16.00
CA VAL A 564 -30.72 29.48 16.54
C VAL A 564 -32.02 30.24 16.50
N GLY A 565 -33.14 29.59 16.13
CA GLY A 565 -34.46 30.20 16.10
C GLY A 565 -34.67 31.26 15.02
N MET A 566 -33.98 31.10 13.89
CA MET A 566 -34.05 32.04 12.75
C MET A 566 -34.63 31.39 11.51
N LYS A 567 -35.13 32.22 10.62
CA LYS A 567 -35.63 31.84 9.29
C LYS A 567 -34.96 32.66 8.20
N ILE A 568 -35.02 32.14 6.99
CA ILE A 568 -34.49 32.78 5.79
C ILE A 568 -35.43 33.87 5.34
N LYS A 569 -34.91 35.08 5.16
CA LYS A 569 -35.60 36.19 4.49
C LYS A 569 -35.32 36.15 3.00
N SER A 570 -34.07 36.03 2.60
CA SER A 570 -33.65 35.87 1.21
C SER A 570 -32.28 35.21 1.11
N VAL A 571 -32.02 34.49 0.02
CA VAL A 571 -30.73 33.86 -0.28
C VAL A 571 -30.23 34.42 -1.60
N SER A 572 -28.97 34.82 -1.66
CA SER A 572 -28.28 35.18 -2.90
C SER A 572 -27.06 34.30 -3.09
N ILE A 573 -26.89 33.69 -4.26
CA ILE A 573 -25.83 32.76 -4.57
C ILE A 573 -25.13 33.17 -5.86
N MET A 574 -23.80 33.21 -5.82
CA MET A 574 -22.94 33.26 -6.99
C MET A 574 -22.16 31.98 -7.08
N ALA A 575 -22.30 31.23 -8.17
CA ALA A 575 -21.58 30.01 -8.44
C ALA A 575 -21.03 30.04 -9.87
N SER A 576 -19.79 29.62 -10.04
CA SER A 576 -19.19 29.53 -11.36
C SER A 576 -18.96 28.09 -11.78
N SER A 577 -19.39 27.77 -13.01
CA SER A 577 -19.12 26.47 -13.63
C SER A 577 -18.74 26.66 -15.11
N GLN A 578 -17.95 25.71 -15.61
CA GLN A 578 -17.56 25.68 -17.01
C GLN A 578 -17.70 24.27 -17.56
N THR A 579 -18.23 24.16 -18.76
CA THR A 579 -18.43 22.87 -19.44
C THR A 579 -17.73 22.87 -20.79
N PHE A 580 -17.26 21.69 -21.18
CA PHE A 580 -16.59 21.46 -22.46
C PHE A 580 -17.28 20.26 -23.14
N GLN A 581 -17.33 20.29 -24.46
CA GLN A 581 -17.96 19.22 -25.27
C GLN A 581 -19.40 18.92 -24.79
N THR A 582 -19.66 17.67 -24.37
CA THR A 582 -20.97 17.21 -23.86
C THR A 582 -21.06 17.20 -22.32
N GLY A 583 -20.10 17.84 -21.63
CA GLY A 583 -20.12 17.99 -20.17
C GLY A 583 -21.30 18.83 -19.68
N LYS A 584 -21.85 18.49 -18.52
CA LYS A 584 -22.98 19.20 -17.88
C LYS A 584 -22.69 19.49 -16.43
N VAL A 585 -23.10 20.66 -15.96
CA VAL A 585 -23.15 21.03 -14.55
C VAL A 585 -24.56 21.50 -14.26
N CYS A 586 -25.23 20.87 -13.30
CA CYS A 586 -26.54 21.25 -12.81
C CYS A 586 -26.41 21.74 -11.36
N TRP A 587 -26.96 22.93 -11.11
CA TRP A 587 -27.03 23.55 -9.80
C TRP A 587 -28.43 23.47 -9.25
N HIS A 588 -28.59 22.95 -8.03
CA HIS A 588 -29.88 22.85 -7.36
C HIS A 588 -29.82 23.53 -6.00
N LEU A 589 -30.86 24.30 -5.71
CA LEU A 589 -31.16 24.84 -4.40
C LEU A 589 -32.34 24.06 -3.83
N GLN A 590 -32.13 23.35 -2.74
CA GLN A 590 -33.08 22.41 -2.15
C GLN A 590 -33.46 22.81 -0.73
N SER A 591 -34.74 22.76 -0.41
CA SER A 591 -35.27 22.78 0.95
C SER A 591 -36.33 21.69 1.08
N ASP A 592 -36.90 21.46 2.27
CA ASP A 592 -37.93 20.43 2.52
C ASP A 592 -39.12 20.50 1.56
N LYS A 593 -39.39 21.65 0.97
CA LYS A 593 -40.60 21.91 0.16
C LYS A 593 -40.33 22.22 -1.31
N ILE A 594 -39.11 22.60 -1.65
CA ILE A 594 -38.83 23.20 -2.96
C ILE A 594 -37.45 22.77 -3.44
N THR A 595 -37.36 22.41 -4.72
CA THR A 595 -36.09 22.29 -5.44
C THR A 595 -36.12 23.23 -6.61
N THR A 596 -35.15 24.13 -6.68
CA THR A 596 -35.02 25.14 -7.78
C THR A 596 -33.68 24.95 -8.47
N GLU A 597 -33.68 24.83 -9.79
CA GLU A 597 -32.46 24.87 -10.61
C GLU A 597 -32.03 26.31 -10.85
N TYR A 598 -30.70 26.54 -10.93
CA TYR A 598 -30.15 27.83 -11.24
C TYR A 598 -28.86 27.74 -12.06
N SER A 599 -28.43 28.84 -12.63
CA SER A 599 -27.27 28.90 -13.52
C SER A 599 -25.98 29.11 -12.75
N GLY A 600 -24.93 28.34 -13.10
CA GLY A 600 -23.57 28.53 -12.61
C GLY A 600 -22.74 29.47 -13.52
N ASP A 601 -23.30 30.64 -13.88
CA ASP A 601 -22.70 31.59 -14.83
C ASP A 601 -21.76 32.62 -14.18
N GLY A 602 -21.48 32.48 -12.90
CA GLY A 602 -20.63 33.39 -12.15
C GLY A 602 -21.28 34.70 -11.75
N LYS A 603 -22.59 34.83 -11.91
CA LYS A 603 -23.35 36.00 -11.49
C LYS A 603 -24.13 35.74 -10.23
N MET A 604 -24.33 36.80 -9.42
CA MET A 604 -25.14 36.71 -8.21
C MET A 604 -26.62 36.58 -8.58
N GLN A 605 -27.29 35.55 -8.09
CA GLN A 605 -28.72 35.31 -8.29
C GLN A 605 -29.42 35.27 -6.93
N SER A 606 -30.59 35.94 -6.84
CA SER A 606 -31.34 36.01 -5.57
C SER A 606 -32.61 35.17 -5.62
N PHE A 607 -32.86 34.46 -4.53
CA PHE A 607 -33.95 33.50 -4.37
C PHE A 607 -34.85 33.92 -3.20
N SER A 608 -36.07 34.32 -3.53
CA SER A 608 -37.13 34.60 -2.54
C SER A 608 -37.97 33.35 -2.21
N THR A 609 -37.85 32.31 -3.00
CA THR A 609 -38.62 31.04 -2.84
C THR A 609 -38.33 30.31 -1.54
N LEU A 610 -37.18 30.57 -0.91
CA LEU A 610 -36.79 30.03 0.38
C LEU A 610 -37.22 30.85 1.59
N SER A 611 -37.88 32.01 1.37
CA SER A 611 -38.33 32.86 2.48
C SER A 611 -39.25 32.10 3.43
N GLY A 612 -38.98 32.22 4.75
CA GLY A 612 -39.67 31.53 5.79
C GLY A 612 -39.20 30.08 6.06
N SER A 613 -38.30 29.51 5.24
CA SER A 613 -37.66 28.21 5.52
C SER A 613 -36.59 28.36 6.59
N SER A 614 -36.32 27.27 7.33
CA SER A 614 -35.29 27.23 8.37
C SER A 614 -33.98 26.60 7.93
N ASP A 615 -33.95 25.97 6.76
CA ASP A 615 -32.75 25.34 6.21
C ASP A 615 -32.80 25.26 4.68
N PHE A 616 -31.64 25.03 4.07
CA PHE A 616 -31.52 24.68 2.65
C PHE A 616 -30.17 24.00 2.34
N ILE A 617 -30.12 23.36 1.18
CA ILE A 617 -28.92 22.71 0.65
C ILE A 617 -28.67 23.24 -0.75
N VAL A 618 -27.41 23.61 -1.01
CA VAL A 618 -26.91 23.89 -2.35
C VAL A 618 -26.24 22.63 -2.87
N VAL A 619 -26.59 22.19 -4.07
CA VAL A 619 -26.01 20.99 -4.71
C VAL A 619 -25.48 21.36 -6.09
N ALA A 620 -24.27 20.96 -6.40
CA ALA A 620 -23.72 20.95 -7.75
C ALA A 620 -23.53 19.50 -8.21
N GLU A 621 -24.14 19.16 -9.35
CA GLU A 621 -23.98 17.88 -10.01
C GLU A 621 -23.20 18.04 -11.32
N LEU A 622 -22.12 17.27 -11.47
CA LEU A 622 -21.27 17.23 -12.65
C LEU A 622 -21.51 15.92 -13.39
N SER A 623 -21.78 15.99 -14.69
CA SER A 623 -22.08 14.81 -15.52
C SER A 623 -21.70 15.02 -16.98
N GLY A 624 -21.99 14.05 -17.84
CA GLY A 624 -21.72 14.11 -19.27
C GLY A 624 -20.24 14.00 -19.62
N GLY A 625 -19.85 14.46 -20.80
CA GLY A 625 -18.51 14.31 -21.35
C GLY A 625 -18.30 13.01 -22.12
N GLU A 626 -17.35 12.98 -23.05
CA GLU A 626 -17.02 11.86 -23.92
C GLU A 626 -15.52 11.57 -23.90
N GLY A 627 -15.14 10.28 -24.10
CA GLY A 627 -13.75 9.84 -24.14
C GLY A 627 -13.08 9.72 -22.77
N GLU A 628 -11.78 9.43 -22.79
CA GLU A 628 -10.99 9.16 -21.57
C GLU A 628 -10.87 10.38 -20.64
N THR A 629 -11.01 11.58 -21.18
CA THR A 629 -10.94 12.84 -20.42
C THR A 629 -12.32 13.40 -20.05
N SER A 630 -13.40 12.63 -20.22
CA SER A 630 -14.78 13.04 -19.95
C SER A 630 -15.01 13.65 -18.56
N TRP A 631 -14.24 13.24 -17.58
CA TRP A 631 -14.28 13.74 -16.21
C TRP A 631 -13.90 15.23 -16.09
N GLN A 632 -13.09 15.75 -17.03
CA GLN A 632 -12.70 17.17 -17.09
C GLN A 632 -13.71 18.05 -17.84
N HIS A 633 -14.71 17.47 -18.50
CA HIS A 633 -15.64 18.24 -19.32
C HIS A 633 -16.69 18.99 -18.51
N SER A 634 -16.78 18.74 -17.20
CA SER A 634 -17.65 19.45 -16.25
C SER A 634 -16.79 19.96 -15.11
N GLN A 635 -16.72 21.27 -14.91
CA GLN A 635 -15.81 21.89 -13.96
C GLN A 635 -16.54 22.95 -13.12
N LEU A 636 -16.28 22.95 -11.81
CA LEU A 636 -16.70 24.02 -10.90
C LEU A 636 -15.51 24.90 -10.57
N PHE A 637 -15.77 26.18 -10.43
CA PHE A 637 -14.83 27.18 -9.90
C PHE A 637 -13.51 27.25 -10.66
N ARG A 638 -13.54 27.04 -12.00
CA ARG A 638 -12.34 27.13 -12.83
C ARG A 638 -11.78 28.55 -12.80
N ARG A 639 -10.52 28.67 -12.39
CA ARG A 639 -9.77 29.92 -12.30
C ARG A 639 -8.32 29.76 -12.73
N SER A 640 -7.75 30.81 -13.29
CA SER A 640 -6.30 30.90 -13.43
C SER A 640 -5.65 31.08 -12.06
N MET A 641 -4.56 30.36 -11.81
CA MET A 641 -3.79 30.48 -10.55
C MET A 641 -3.24 31.89 -10.33
N LYS A 642 -3.19 32.71 -11.37
CA LYS A 642 -2.82 34.12 -11.30
C LYS A 642 -3.95 35.03 -10.85
N GLU A 643 -5.21 34.58 -10.93
CA GLU A 643 -6.39 35.31 -10.50
C GLU A 643 -6.66 35.05 -9.02
N THR A 644 -6.02 35.83 -8.17
CA THR A 644 -6.16 35.68 -6.71
C THR A 644 -7.30 36.48 -6.11
N GLU A 645 -7.93 37.36 -6.89
CA GLU A 645 -9.00 38.26 -6.44
C GLU A 645 -10.40 37.72 -6.79
N GLY A 646 -11.35 38.00 -5.90
CA GLY A 646 -12.76 37.60 -6.01
C GLY A 646 -13.03 36.13 -5.66
N PRO A 647 -14.25 35.85 -5.19
CA PRO A 647 -14.66 34.51 -4.87
C PRO A 647 -14.99 33.68 -6.12
N SER A 648 -14.84 32.36 -6.01
CA SER A 648 -15.29 31.40 -7.02
C SER A 648 -16.70 30.88 -6.74
N PHE A 649 -17.11 30.98 -5.47
CA PHE A 649 -18.42 30.65 -4.96
C PHE A 649 -18.74 31.59 -3.79
N GLU A 650 -19.96 32.10 -3.72
CA GLU A 650 -20.38 33.05 -2.70
C GLU A 650 -21.85 32.86 -2.36
N ILE A 651 -22.15 32.84 -1.09
CA ILE A 651 -23.50 32.71 -0.55
C ILE A 651 -23.74 33.81 0.47
N LEU A 652 -24.83 34.53 0.29
CA LEU A 652 -25.31 35.57 1.17
C LEU A 652 -26.73 35.24 1.59
N VAL A 653 -26.95 35.08 2.91
CA VAL A 653 -28.26 34.77 3.48
C VAL A 653 -28.68 35.90 4.41
N HIS A 654 -29.78 36.54 4.11
CA HIS A 654 -30.45 37.44 5.04
C HIS A 654 -31.44 36.68 5.89
N LEU A 655 -31.41 36.90 7.20
CA LEU A 655 -32.18 36.19 8.19
C LEU A 655 -33.23 37.05 8.84
N GLU A 656 -34.26 36.41 9.40
CA GLU A 656 -35.30 37.03 10.22
C GLU A 656 -35.65 36.14 11.41
N ASP A 657 -36.18 36.72 12.45
CA ASP A 657 -36.58 35.95 13.64
C ASP A 657 -37.76 35.01 13.31
N ALA A 658 -37.73 33.79 13.80
CA ALA A 658 -38.87 32.90 13.73
C ALA A 658 -39.97 33.51 14.62
N GLU A 659 -41.12 33.96 14.05
CA GLU A 659 -42.24 34.46 14.84
C GLU A 659 -42.59 33.49 15.93
N GLN A 660 -42.59 33.97 17.22
CA GLN A 660 -43.15 33.23 18.32
C GLN A 660 -44.68 33.15 18.06
N SER A 661 -45.16 31.96 17.78
CA SER A 661 -46.61 31.68 17.77
C SER A 661 -47.14 31.97 19.16
N LEU A 662 -47.69 33.17 19.36
CA LEU A 662 -48.45 33.57 20.51
C LEU A 662 -49.73 32.69 20.57
N CYS A 663 -49.64 31.60 21.29
CA CYS A 663 -50.83 30.88 21.75
C CYS A 663 -51.55 31.77 22.76
N SER A 664 -52.38 32.70 22.28
CA SER A 664 -53.34 33.41 23.12
C SER A 664 -54.49 32.50 23.46
N THR A 665 -54.34 31.75 24.56
CA THR A 665 -55.50 31.26 25.29
C THR A 665 -56.23 32.45 25.91
N LYS A 666 -57.24 32.95 25.22
CA LYS A 666 -58.30 33.74 25.87
C LYS A 666 -59.01 32.84 26.84
N LEU A 667 -58.77 33.04 28.11
CA LEU A 667 -59.70 32.71 29.15
C LEU A 667 -60.71 33.87 29.24
N ASP A 668 -61.92 33.67 28.77
CA ASP A 668 -63.05 34.53 29.06
C ASP A 668 -63.71 34.08 30.39
N PRO A 669 -64.30 34.98 31.16
CA PRO A 669 -64.56 34.91 32.58
C PRO A 669 -65.66 33.96 33.04
#